data_d34dc9ee3782f60aad10f60210aa7cb7
#
_entry.id   d34dc9ee3782f60aad10f60210aa7cb7
#
_cell.length_a   1.000
_cell.length_b   1.000
_cell.length_c   1.000
_cell.angle_alpha   90.00
_cell.angle_beta   90.00
_cell.angle_gamma   90.00
#
_symmetry.space_group_name_H-M   'P 1'
#
loop_
_entity.id
_entity.type
_entity.pdbx_description
1 polymer ?
#
loop_
_entity_poly.entity_id
_entity_poly.type
_entity_poly.pdbx_seq_one_letter_code
_entity_poly.pdbx_strand_id
1 'polypeptide(L)'
;MVKEAVLKQYGKSIAECTDREIYDALLTSVNELAAQKESNEGKRKLYYISAEFLIGKLLSNNLINLGLYDEVKAELNAAGRSLAEIEEIEPEPSLGNGGLGRLAACFLDSIASLGLNGDGVGLNYHFGLFKQEFKDNLQYETKNPWIDKKSWLNKTDVSYKVKFGGMEVTSRMYDILVTGYNNRTNKLHLFDIETIDESIVKEGIDFDKAEIKKNLTLFLYPDDSDEAGRLLRVYQQYFMVSNAAQLILKEAKERGCKLTDLHEYVAIQINDTHPSMVIPELIRLLTAEGMSMDAAIKEVTNTCAYTNHTILAEALEKWPIAYLKKAVPQLMPIIKELDKRVRAKFDDEIVYIIDEDDRVHMAHMDIHYGYSVNGVAYLHTEILKDSELNNFYKIYPEKFNNKTNGITFRRWLLHCNAPLADFITSLIGDGYKTDATELKKLEKFVDDEKVLNELLEIKKDAKIELSNYLSETQGIELDENSIFDIQIKRLHEYKRQQMNVLYVIHKYLEIKDGKKPARPITVIFGAKAAPAYVIAKDIIHLILCMQELVNNDPEVSPYLKVVMVKNYNVTKAEKLIPACDISEQISLASKEASGTGNMKFMLNGAVTLGTLDGANVEISQFAGKENEYIFGKTADVVIEHYAKADYVSMDYYEKSDVIKDAVDFIVSDELLAIGNEENLERLYNELLNKDWFMTLLDLEEYIKVKDKAFADYEDRMSWAKKMLHNIANAGFFSSDRTIEEYNKDIWKLS
;
A
#
# COMPACT_ATOMS: atom_id res chain seq x y z
N MET A 1 -11.33 2.88 -32.47
CA MET A 1 -11.08 3.84 -31.36
C MET A 1 -9.81 4.64 -31.53
N VAL A 2 -8.61 4.01 -31.60
CA VAL A 2 -7.30 4.71 -31.68
C VAL A 2 -7.22 5.62 -32.91
N LYS A 3 -7.56 5.10 -34.08
CA LYS A 3 -7.56 5.83 -35.34
C LYS A 3 -8.41 7.11 -35.27
N GLU A 4 -9.60 7.01 -34.69
CA GLU A 4 -10.48 8.17 -34.53
C GLU A 4 -9.92 9.19 -33.55
N ALA A 5 -9.32 8.73 -32.45
CA ALA A 5 -8.74 9.59 -31.43
C ALA A 5 -7.57 10.42 -31.97
N VAL A 6 -6.62 9.78 -32.68
CA VAL A 6 -5.46 10.49 -33.26
C VAL A 6 -5.86 11.40 -34.43
N LEU A 7 -6.83 10.97 -35.24
CA LEU A 7 -7.35 11.80 -36.32
C LEU A 7 -8.04 13.05 -35.78
N LYS A 8 -8.91 12.91 -34.78
CA LYS A 8 -9.61 14.02 -34.11
C LYS A 8 -8.64 15.03 -33.52
N GLN A 9 -7.59 14.56 -32.85
CA GLN A 9 -6.69 15.43 -32.09
C GLN A 9 -5.54 16.01 -32.90
N TYR A 10 -4.98 15.25 -33.83
CA TYR A 10 -3.77 15.60 -34.56
C TYR A 10 -3.93 15.64 -36.08
N GLY A 11 -5.05 15.16 -36.65
CA GLY A 11 -5.26 15.07 -38.09
C GLY A 11 -4.32 14.08 -38.79
N LYS A 12 -3.79 13.10 -38.04
CA LYS A 12 -2.79 12.12 -38.50
C LYS A 12 -3.34 10.69 -38.44
N SER A 13 -2.70 9.78 -39.17
CA SER A 13 -2.88 8.34 -38.98
C SER A 13 -2.05 7.84 -37.79
N ILE A 14 -2.34 6.64 -37.29
CA ILE A 14 -1.57 6.04 -36.19
C ILE A 14 -0.07 5.91 -36.56
N ALA A 15 0.22 5.54 -37.79
CA ALA A 15 1.59 5.36 -38.29
C ALA A 15 2.38 6.69 -38.32
N GLU A 16 1.73 7.81 -38.53
CA GLU A 16 2.34 9.15 -38.59
C GLU A 16 2.52 9.80 -37.23
N CYS A 17 1.87 9.25 -36.18
CA CYS A 17 1.95 9.77 -34.82
C CYS A 17 3.19 9.26 -34.08
N THR A 18 3.73 10.09 -33.20
CA THR A 18 4.64 9.62 -32.15
C THR A 18 3.87 8.85 -31.07
N ASP A 19 4.56 8.02 -30.30
CA ASP A 19 3.92 7.30 -29.19
C ASP A 19 3.31 8.26 -28.18
N ARG A 20 3.93 9.40 -27.93
CA ARG A 20 3.38 10.47 -27.09
C ARG A 20 2.06 11.04 -27.63
N GLU A 21 1.97 11.29 -28.94
CA GLU A 21 0.73 11.76 -29.57
C GLU A 21 -0.38 10.70 -29.47
N ILE A 22 -0.03 9.40 -29.63
CA ILE A 22 -1.00 8.31 -29.46
C ILE A 22 -1.48 8.24 -28.01
N TYR A 23 -0.56 8.30 -27.04
CA TYR A 23 -0.90 8.31 -25.61
C TYR A 23 -1.83 9.47 -25.26
N ASP A 24 -1.48 10.70 -25.64
CA ASP A 24 -2.28 11.90 -25.35
C ASP A 24 -3.68 11.81 -25.97
N ALA A 25 -3.79 11.26 -27.17
CA ALA A 25 -5.08 11.04 -27.84
C ALA A 25 -5.93 10.00 -27.13
N LEU A 26 -5.32 8.88 -26.73
CA LEU A 26 -6.00 7.83 -25.98
C LEU A 26 -6.45 8.30 -24.59
N LEU A 27 -5.59 8.98 -23.85
CA LEU A 27 -5.95 9.57 -22.56
C LEU A 27 -7.18 10.46 -22.68
N THR A 28 -7.15 11.39 -23.63
CA THR A 28 -8.26 12.33 -23.84
C THR A 28 -9.55 11.60 -24.18
N SER A 29 -9.52 10.67 -25.14
CA SER A 29 -10.69 9.92 -25.59
C SER A 29 -11.26 9.00 -24.51
N VAL A 30 -10.40 8.31 -23.77
CA VAL A 30 -10.82 7.42 -22.68
C VAL A 30 -11.43 8.22 -21.52
N ASN A 31 -10.82 9.36 -21.17
CA ASN A 31 -11.38 10.23 -20.12
C ASN A 31 -12.74 10.82 -20.54
N GLU A 32 -12.90 11.24 -21.80
CA GLU A 32 -14.20 11.70 -22.35
C GLU A 32 -15.24 10.58 -22.30
N LEU A 33 -14.90 9.37 -22.68
CA LEU A 33 -15.79 8.22 -22.64
C LEU A 33 -16.20 7.87 -21.19
N ALA A 34 -15.25 7.86 -20.26
CA ALA A 34 -15.53 7.64 -18.86
C ALA A 34 -16.47 8.70 -18.27
N ALA A 35 -16.30 9.98 -18.68
CA ALA A 35 -17.15 11.07 -18.24
C ALA A 35 -18.61 10.96 -18.76
N GLN A 36 -18.83 10.23 -19.85
CA GLN A 36 -20.16 9.98 -20.42
C GLN A 36 -20.88 8.79 -19.75
N LYS A 37 -20.18 7.99 -18.95
CA LYS A 37 -20.80 6.87 -18.26
C LYS A 37 -21.67 7.35 -17.11
N GLU A 38 -22.72 6.60 -16.83
CA GLU A 38 -23.56 6.86 -15.67
C GLU A 38 -22.77 6.66 -14.38
N SER A 39 -22.95 7.57 -13.44
CA SER A 39 -22.45 7.38 -12.08
C SER A 39 -23.30 6.37 -11.33
N ASN A 40 -22.67 5.66 -10.38
CA ASN A 40 -23.44 4.88 -9.44
C ASN A 40 -24.25 5.82 -8.53
N GLU A 41 -25.50 5.48 -8.29
CA GLU A 41 -26.42 6.30 -7.51
C GLU A 41 -27.05 5.50 -6.37
N GLY A 42 -27.55 6.21 -5.38
CA GLY A 42 -28.23 5.65 -4.21
C GLY A 42 -28.56 6.75 -3.21
N LYS A 43 -29.54 6.52 -2.32
CA LYS A 43 -29.88 7.49 -1.26
C LYS A 43 -28.68 7.78 -0.38
N ARG A 44 -28.02 6.72 0.11
CA ARG A 44 -26.82 6.81 0.94
C ARG A 44 -25.58 6.80 0.07
N LYS A 45 -24.66 7.70 0.31
CA LYS A 45 -23.37 7.81 -0.38
C LYS A 45 -22.23 7.61 0.57
N LEU A 46 -21.26 6.81 0.16
CA LEU A 46 -20.01 6.60 0.86
C LEU A 46 -18.98 7.67 0.45
N TYR A 47 -18.28 8.20 1.45
CA TYR A 47 -17.07 8.98 1.27
C TYR A 47 -15.91 8.25 1.96
N TYR A 48 -15.00 7.73 1.14
CA TYR A 48 -13.81 7.03 1.62
C TYR A 48 -12.68 8.05 1.72
N ILE A 49 -12.36 8.48 2.95
CA ILE A 49 -11.37 9.54 3.19
C ILE A 49 -10.04 8.90 3.55
N SER A 50 -9.01 9.16 2.76
CA SER A 50 -7.68 8.62 2.95
C SER A 50 -6.60 9.64 2.64
N ALA A 51 -5.51 9.62 3.43
CA ALA A 51 -4.35 10.46 3.19
C ALA A 51 -3.66 10.09 1.87
N GLU A 52 -3.79 8.85 1.40
CA GLU A 52 -3.14 8.38 0.19
C GLU A 52 -4.03 7.48 -0.67
N PHE A 53 -3.84 7.61 -1.99
CA PHE A 53 -4.45 6.75 -3.00
C PHE A 53 -3.40 6.36 -4.03
N LEU A 54 -2.81 5.18 -3.88
CA LEU A 54 -1.76 4.68 -4.77
C LEU A 54 -2.40 4.01 -5.99
N ILE A 55 -2.97 4.84 -6.87
CA ILE A 55 -3.82 4.39 -7.98
C ILE A 55 -3.06 3.71 -9.14
N GLY A 56 -1.78 3.98 -9.28
CA GLY A 56 -1.00 3.48 -10.41
C GLY A 56 -1.38 4.15 -11.74
N LYS A 57 -0.82 3.68 -12.84
CA LYS A 57 -1.17 4.14 -14.19
C LYS A 57 -2.61 3.74 -14.53
N LEU A 58 -3.32 4.57 -15.27
CA LEU A 58 -4.76 4.44 -15.48
C LEU A 58 -5.17 4.04 -16.90
N LEU A 59 -4.31 4.19 -17.92
CA LEU A 59 -4.73 3.94 -19.30
C LEU A 59 -5.29 2.53 -19.47
N SER A 60 -4.50 1.49 -19.23
CA SER A 60 -4.97 0.11 -19.37
C SER A 60 -6.01 -0.27 -18.33
N ASN A 61 -5.90 0.23 -17.11
CA ASN A 61 -6.93 0.03 -16.10
C ASN A 61 -8.32 0.48 -16.61
N ASN A 62 -8.39 1.68 -17.18
CA ASN A 62 -9.64 2.22 -17.72
C ASN A 62 -10.08 1.49 -18.99
N LEU A 63 -9.15 1.11 -19.87
CA LEU A 63 -9.46 0.32 -21.06
C LEU A 63 -10.08 -1.04 -20.69
N ILE A 64 -9.54 -1.71 -19.69
CA ILE A 64 -10.08 -2.99 -19.18
C ILE A 64 -11.47 -2.79 -18.62
N ASN A 65 -11.64 -1.83 -17.73
CA ASN A 65 -12.94 -1.58 -17.07
C ASN A 65 -14.03 -1.12 -18.04
N LEU A 66 -13.66 -0.42 -19.11
CA LEU A 66 -14.58 0.02 -20.16
C LEU A 66 -14.79 -1.02 -21.27
N GLY A 67 -14.10 -2.18 -21.21
CA GLY A 67 -14.20 -3.23 -22.20
C GLY A 67 -13.56 -2.90 -23.55
N LEU A 68 -12.57 -2.00 -23.59
CA LEU A 68 -11.91 -1.49 -24.78
C LEU A 68 -10.48 -2.00 -24.98
N TYR A 69 -9.96 -2.72 -23.99
CA TYR A 69 -8.53 -3.10 -23.97
C TYR A 69 -8.10 -3.91 -25.20
N ASP A 70 -8.85 -4.97 -25.53
CA ASP A 70 -8.51 -5.86 -26.63
C ASP A 70 -8.62 -5.17 -28.00
N GLU A 71 -9.64 -4.33 -28.18
CA GLU A 71 -9.82 -3.52 -29.41
C GLU A 71 -8.65 -2.57 -29.63
N VAL A 72 -8.29 -1.81 -28.58
CA VAL A 72 -7.19 -0.83 -28.65
C VAL A 72 -5.87 -1.53 -28.91
N LYS A 73 -5.60 -2.63 -28.22
CA LYS A 73 -4.38 -3.42 -28.40
C LYS A 73 -4.27 -3.98 -29.82
N ALA A 74 -5.36 -4.53 -30.36
CA ALA A 74 -5.40 -5.06 -31.72
C ALA A 74 -5.21 -3.95 -32.78
N GLU A 75 -5.84 -2.79 -32.62
CA GLU A 75 -5.72 -1.65 -33.52
C GLU A 75 -4.29 -1.09 -33.55
N LEU A 76 -3.64 -0.98 -32.39
CA LEU A 76 -2.24 -0.57 -32.28
C LEU A 76 -1.30 -1.57 -32.92
N ASN A 77 -1.47 -2.86 -32.62
CA ASN A 77 -0.65 -3.93 -33.20
C ASN A 77 -0.75 -3.96 -34.74
N ALA A 78 -1.95 -3.77 -35.29
CA ALA A 78 -2.18 -3.69 -36.73
C ALA A 78 -1.46 -2.50 -37.39
N ALA A 79 -1.17 -1.45 -36.64
CA ALA A 79 -0.40 -0.28 -37.07
C ALA A 79 1.10 -0.37 -36.73
N GLY A 80 1.56 -1.54 -36.25
CA GLY A 80 2.96 -1.76 -35.87
C GLY A 80 3.37 -1.02 -34.57
N ARG A 81 2.41 -0.75 -33.67
CA ARG A 81 2.62 -0.08 -32.37
C ARG A 81 2.31 -1.01 -31.21
N SER A 82 2.93 -0.77 -30.07
CA SER A 82 2.74 -1.55 -28.85
C SER A 82 2.01 -0.73 -27.79
N LEU A 83 0.90 -1.26 -27.26
CA LEU A 83 0.20 -0.63 -26.15
C LEU A 83 1.11 -0.54 -24.91
N ALA A 84 1.92 -1.54 -24.65
CA ALA A 84 2.85 -1.57 -23.53
C ALA A 84 3.89 -0.43 -23.61
N GLU A 85 4.44 -0.16 -24.81
CA GLU A 85 5.37 0.96 -25.02
C GLU A 85 4.68 2.32 -24.85
N ILE A 86 3.44 2.45 -25.29
CA ILE A 86 2.66 3.67 -25.14
C ILE A 86 2.33 3.94 -23.67
N GLU A 87 2.00 2.91 -22.91
CA GLU A 87 1.75 3.00 -21.47
C GLU A 87 2.97 3.48 -20.66
N GLU A 88 4.18 3.15 -21.11
CA GLU A 88 5.40 3.60 -20.42
C GLU A 88 5.53 5.14 -20.39
N ILE A 89 4.89 5.83 -21.32
CA ILE A 89 4.87 7.30 -21.39
C ILE A 89 4.07 7.92 -20.23
N GLU A 90 3.06 7.20 -19.73
CA GLU A 90 2.23 7.69 -18.63
C GLU A 90 3.04 7.87 -17.35
N PRO A 91 3.08 9.09 -16.76
CA PRO A 91 3.66 9.24 -15.44
C PRO A 91 2.76 8.58 -14.40
N GLU A 92 3.32 7.73 -13.56
CA GLU A 92 2.55 7.13 -12.47
C GLU A 92 2.14 8.22 -11.47
N PRO A 93 0.85 8.35 -11.14
CA PRO A 93 0.40 9.33 -10.16
C PRO A 93 1.06 9.12 -8.79
N SER A 94 1.62 10.20 -8.22
CA SER A 94 2.35 10.18 -6.95
C SER A 94 1.44 10.56 -5.79
N LEU A 95 0.35 9.80 -5.58
CA LEU A 95 -0.70 10.09 -4.60
C LEU A 95 -0.69 9.12 -3.42
N GLY A 96 0.29 8.26 -3.33
CA GLY A 96 0.41 7.27 -2.28
C GLY A 96 1.81 6.67 -2.19
N ASN A 97 2.04 5.85 -1.17
CA ASN A 97 3.35 5.28 -0.90
C ASN A 97 3.33 3.75 -0.77
N GLY A 98 2.38 3.19 -0.06
CA GLY A 98 2.44 1.78 0.31
C GLY A 98 1.10 1.09 0.39
N GLY A 99 1.00 0.11 1.29
CA GLY A 99 -0.16 -0.76 1.44
C GLY A 99 -1.48 -0.04 1.67
N LEU A 100 -1.48 1.00 2.51
CA LEU A 100 -2.66 1.81 2.80
C LEU A 100 -3.23 2.48 1.55
N GLY A 101 -2.36 3.11 0.75
CA GLY A 101 -2.76 3.82 -0.46
C GLY A 101 -3.19 2.88 -1.58
N ARG A 102 -2.50 1.74 -1.74
CA ARG A 102 -2.89 0.74 -2.75
C ARG A 102 -4.20 0.07 -2.37
N LEU A 103 -4.43 -0.19 -1.09
CA LEU A 103 -5.70 -0.71 -0.60
C LEU A 103 -6.85 0.23 -0.93
N ALA A 104 -6.69 1.53 -0.63
CA ALA A 104 -7.68 2.56 -0.96
C ALA A 104 -8.01 2.55 -2.46
N ALA A 105 -7.02 2.42 -3.33
CA ALA A 105 -7.21 2.33 -4.77
C ALA A 105 -7.97 1.05 -5.20
N CYS A 106 -7.64 -0.11 -4.62
CA CYS A 106 -8.38 -1.35 -4.86
C CYS A 106 -9.84 -1.23 -4.42
N PHE A 107 -10.09 -0.58 -3.29
CA PHE A 107 -11.43 -0.38 -2.78
C PHE A 107 -12.25 0.54 -3.67
N LEU A 108 -11.67 1.63 -4.19
CA LEU A 108 -12.38 2.49 -5.15
C LEU A 108 -12.77 1.73 -6.42
N ASP A 109 -11.87 0.91 -6.95
CA ASP A 109 -12.16 0.06 -8.11
C ASP A 109 -13.32 -0.91 -7.82
N SER A 110 -13.30 -1.58 -6.68
CA SER A 110 -14.37 -2.51 -6.29
C SER A 110 -15.70 -1.82 -5.98
N ILE A 111 -15.67 -0.65 -5.32
CA ILE A 111 -16.88 0.14 -5.05
C ILE A 111 -17.56 0.52 -6.37
N ALA A 112 -16.79 1.01 -7.35
CA ALA A 112 -17.31 1.35 -8.66
C ALA A 112 -17.82 0.11 -9.41
N SER A 113 -17.04 -0.97 -9.42
CA SER A 113 -17.37 -2.21 -10.15
C SER A 113 -18.60 -2.94 -9.60
N LEU A 114 -18.86 -2.83 -8.30
CA LEU A 114 -20.03 -3.39 -7.65
C LEU A 114 -21.28 -2.51 -7.76
N GLY A 115 -21.18 -1.38 -8.43
CA GLY A 115 -22.32 -0.47 -8.63
C GLY A 115 -22.69 0.34 -7.39
N LEU A 116 -21.80 0.51 -6.44
CA LEU A 116 -22.06 1.21 -5.19
C LEU A 116 -21.79 2.72 -5.33
N ASN A 117 -22.65 3.53 -4.72
CA ASN A 117 -22.52 4.99 -4.67
C ASN A 117 -21.44 5.39 -3.65
N GLY A 118 -20.20 5.53 -4.09
CA GLY A 118 -19.11 5.87 -3.19
C GLY A 118 -17.93 6.52 -3.90
N ASP A 119 -17.45 7.61 -3.32
CA ASP A 119 -16.32 8.36 -3.82
C ASP A 119 -15.15 8.34 -2.82
N GLY A 120 -13.93 8.49 -3.35
CA GLY A 120 -12.74 8.75 -2.55
C GLY A 120 -12.54 10.24 -2.33
N VAL A 121 -11.92 10.63 -1.22
CA VAL A 121 -11.52 12.01 -0.93
C VAL A 121 -10.11 12.02 -0.37
N GLY A 122 -9.24 12.82 -0.96
CA GLY A 122 -7.85 12.98 -0.54
C GLY A 122 -7.24 14.30 -1.00
N LEU A 123 -5.92 14.37 -1.03
CA LEU A 123 -5.16 15.55 -1.45
C LEU A 123 -4.40 15.29 -2.76
N ASN A 124 -4.25 16.37 -3.54
CA ASN A 124 -3.53 16.35 -4.81
C ASN A 124 -2.06 16.70 -4.60
N TYR A 125 -1.26 15.72 -4.14
CA TYR A 125 0.17 15.92 -3.95
C TYR A 125 0.89 16.10 -5.29
N HIS A 126 1.72 17.15 -5.40
CA HIS A 126 2.46 17.46 -6.63
C HIS A 126 3.69 16.56 -6.82
N PHE A 127 4.37 16.20 -5.73
CA PHE A 127 5.62 15.46 -5.75
C PHE A 127 5.57 14.12 -5.03
N GLY A 128 4.40 13.73 -4.53
CA GLY A 128 4.18 12.47 -3.83
C GLY A 128 5.01 12.33 -2.58
N LEU A 129 5.50 11.10 -2.31
CA LEU A 129 6.44 10.86 -1.22
C LEU A 129 7.84 11.38 -1.60
N PHE A 130 8.46 10.76 -2.57
CA PHE A 130 9.70 11.14 -3.26
C PHE A 130 10.03 10.12 -4.35
N LYS A 131 10.92 10.50 -5.25
CA LYS A 131 11.59 9.58 -6.17
C LYS A 131 12.89 9.11 -5.53
N GLN A 132 13.13 7.80 -5.51
CA GLN A 132 14.34 7.20 -4.95
C GLN A 132 15.44 7.12 -6.00
N GLU A 133 16.61 7.63 -5.65
CA GLU A 133 17.85 7.46 -6.40
C GLU A 133 18.91 6.82 -5.51
N PHE A 134 19.91 6.16 -6.13
CA PHE A 134 21.05 5.56 -5.43
C PHE A 134 22.33 6.22 -5.87
N LYS A 135 23.20 6.51 -4.90
CA LYS A 135 24.57 6.99 -5.12
C LYS A 135 25.44 6.56 -3.96
N ASP A 136 26.63 6.04 -4.25
CA ASP A 136 27.57 5.55 -3.23
C ASP A 136 26.93 4.50 -2.28
N ASN A 137 26.08 3.63 -2.85
CA ASN A 137 25.31 2.64 -2.12
C ASN A 137 24.36 3.23 -1.04
N LEU A 138 23.91 4.47 -1.23
CA LEU A 138 22.99 5.16 -0.34
C LEU A 138 21.72 5.59 -1.08
N GLN A 139 20.61 5.66 -0.35
CA GLN A 139 19.36 6.22 -0.85
C GLN A 139 19.44 7.75 -0.83
N TYR A 140 19.05 8.36 -1.94
CA TYR A 140 18.76 9.79 -2.06
C TYR A 140 17.32 10.00 -2.51
N GLU A 141 16.73 11.11 -2.10
CA GLU A 141 15.34 11.47 -2.37
C GLU A 141 15.30 12.71 -3.27
N THR A 142 14.45 12.65 -4.31
CA THR A 142 14.18 13.77 -5.19
C THR A 142 12.67 13.95 -5.38
N LYS A 143 12.28 15.08 -5.97
CA LYS A 143 10.87 15.32 -6.34
C LYS A 143 10.37 14.24 -7.29
N ASN A 144 9.11 13.87 -7.17
CA ASN A 144 8.46 12.90 -8.05
C ASN A 144 7.24 13.54 -8.77
N PRO A 145 7.46 14.46 -9.71
CA PRO A 145 6.38 15.12 -10.44
C PRO A 145 5.65 14.13 -11.35
N TRP A 146 4.34 14.29 -11.47
CA TRP A 146 3.48 13.42 -12.28
C TRP A 146 2.39 14.17 -13.06
N ILE A 147 2.14 15.44 -12.73
CA ILE A 147 1.09 16.24 -13.32
C ILE A 147 1.60 16.87 -14.61
N ASP A 148 1.16 16.33 -15.75
CA ASP A 148 1.44 16.86 -17.07
C ASP A 148 0.30 17.79 -17.56
N LYS A 149 0.53 18.48 -18.70
CA LYS A 149 -0.50 19.30 -19.36
C LYS A 149 -1.76 18.49 -19.66
N LYS A 150 -1.61 17.25 -20.09
CA LYS A 150 -2.69 16.27 -20.21
C LYS A 150 -2.51 15.23 -19.13
N SER A 151 -3.48 15.09 -18.28
CA SER A 151 -3.51 14.15 -17.17
C SER A 151 -4.94 13.65 -16.94
N TRP A 152 -5.07 12.65 -16.08
CA TRP A 152 -6.39 12.14 -15.67
C TRP A 152 -7.12 13.06 -14.70
N LEU A 153 -6.48 14.15 -14.26
CA LEU A 153 -7.08 15.16 -13.39
C LEU A 153 -8.07 16.03 -14.17
N ASN A 154 -9.29 16.10 -13.68
CA ASN A 154 -10.33 16.96 -14.20
C ASN A 154 -10.56 18.11 -13.20
N LYS A 155 -10.14 19.32 -13.55
CA LYS A 155 -10.36 20.50 -12.72
C LYS A 155 -11.85 20.78 -12.62
N THR A 156 -12.36 21.00 -11.40
CA THR A 156 -13.75 21.36 -11.16
C THR A 156 -13.90 22.83 -10.73
N ASP A 157 -15.13 23.31 -10.68
CA ASP A 157 -15.44 24.63 -10.15
C ASP A 157 -15.59 24.65 -8.62
N VAL A 158 -15.45 23.49 -7.97
CA VAL A 158 -15.57 23.36 -6.52
C VAL A 158 -14.35 23.94 -5.83
N SER A 159 -14.57 24.88 -4.95
CA SER A 159 -13.57 25.59 -4.19
C SER A 159 -14.11 25.92 -2.81
N TYR A 160 -13.30 25.74 -1.79
CA TYR A 160 -13.67 26.03 -0.41
C TYR A 160 -12.62 26.89 0.27
N LYS A 161 -13.08 27.65 1.27
CA LYS A 161 -12.21 28.33 2.23
C LYS A 161 -11.94 27.41 3.40
N VAL A 162 -10.67 27.29 3.78
CA VAL A 162 -10.24 26.55 4.96
C VAL A 162 -9.49 27.51 5.89
N LYS A 163 -9.98 27.63 7.12
CA LYS A 163 -9.39 28.51 8.15
C LYS A 163 -8.45 27.71 9.04
N PHE A 164 -7.24 28.22 9.14
CA PHE A 164 -6.28 27.83 10.18
C PHE A 164 -6.13 28.96 11.19
N GLY A 165 -5.40 28.69 12.28
CA GLY A 165 -5.05 29.76 13.20
C GLY A 165 -4.17 30.81 12.52
N GLY A 166 -4.70 32.03 12.40
CA GLY A 166 -3.98 33.17 11.82
C GLY A 166 -3.95 33.25 10.28
N MET A 167 -4.56 32.31 9.56
CA MET A 167 -4.63 32.38 8.10
C MET A 167 -5.84 31.64 7.53
N GLU A 168 -6.20 32.01 6.31
CA GLU A 168 -7.20 31.32 5.50
C GLU A 168 -6.59 30.96 4.15
N VAL A 169 -6.92 29.78 3.64
CA VAL A 169 -6.49 29.30 2.32
C VAL A 169 -7.69 28.95 1.48
N THR A 170 -7.49 28.94 0.16
CA THR A 170 -8.52 28.55 -0.81
C THR A 170 -8.12 27.24 -1.46
N SER A 171 -9.03 26.27 -1.48
CA SER A 171 -8.86 25.01 -2.15
C SER A 171 -9.48 25.01 -3.55
N ARG A 172 -9.03 24.04 -4.35
CA ARG A 172 -9.64 23.66 -5.61
C ARG A 172 -9.75 22.14 -5.66
N MET A 173 -10.92 21.63 -6.04
CA MET A 173 -11.13 20.20 -6.23
C MET A 173 -10.80 19.76 -7.64
N TYR A 174 -10.05 18.69 -7.75
CA TYR A 174 -9.76 17.97 -9.00
C TYR A 174 -10.31 16.56 -8.88
N ASP A 175 -11.02 16.09 -9.92
CA ASP A 175 -11.56 14.74 -9.94
C ASP A 175 -10.75 13.83 -10.85
N ILE A 176 -10.50 12.62 -10.38
CA ILE A 176 -10.12 11.49 -11.23
C ILE A 176 -11.33 10.56 -11.31
N LEU A 177 -11.73 10.22 -12.54
CA LEU A 177 -12.82 9.29 -12.77
C LEU A 177 -12.39 7.87 -12.41
N VAL A 178 -13.17 7.20 -11.57
CA VAL A 178 -12.96 5.82 -11.17
C VAL A 178 -13.89 4.95 -11.99
N THR A 179 -13.35 4.29 -13.01
CA THR A 179 -14.12 3.41 -13.87
C THR A 179 -14.44 2.09 -13.17
N GLY A 180 -15.65 1.59 -13.32
CA GLY A 180 -16.05 0.27 -12.86
C GLY A 180 -16.06 -0.75 -13.99
N TYR A 181 -15.88 -2.03 -13.65
CA TYR A 181 -15.96 -3.15 -14.58
C TYR A 181 -17.42 -3.52 -14.97
N ASN A 182 -18.31 -2.57 -14.80
CA ASN A 182 -19.74 -2.62 -15.07
C ASN A 182 -20.24 -1.50 -15.97
N ASN A 183 -19.31 -0.80 -16.62
CA ASN A 183 -19.61 0.35 -17.51
C ASN A 183 -20.17 1.58 -16.79
N ARG A 184 -19.90 1.73 -15.49
CA ARG A 184 -20.27 2.88 -14.65
C ARG A 184 -19.05 3.54 -14.04
N THR A 185 -19.20 4.72 -13.45
CA THR A 185 -18.10 5.47 -12.86
C THR A 185 -18.45 6.03 -11.48
N ASN A 186 -17.44 6.13 -10.64
CA ASN A 186 -17.42 6.95 -9.44
C ASN A 186 -16.31 8.00 -9.57
N LYS A 187 -15.97 8.70 -8.49
CA LYS A 187 -14.95 9.76 -8.49
C LYS A 187 -13.98 9.62 -7.34
N LEU A 188 -12.75 10.04 -7.60
CA LEU A 188 -11.76 10.36 -6.57
C LEU A 188 -11.61 11.87 -6.56
N HIS A 189 -12.03 12.51 -5.47
CA HIS A 189 -11.93 13.95 -5.27
C HIS A 189 -10.60 14.27 -4.60
N LEU A 190 -9.75 15.05 -5.27
CA LEU A 190 -8.45 15.47 -4.79
C LEU A 190 -8.42 16.97 -4.61
N PHE A 191 -8.20 17.41 -3.37
CA PHE A 191 -8.12 18.83 -3.05
C PHE A 191 -6.70 19.34 -3.11
N ASP A 192 -6.52 20.48 -3.76
CA ASP A 192 -5.26 21.19 -3.89
C ASP A 192 -5.39 22.60 -3.31
N ILE A 193 -4.32 23.19 -2.85
CA ILE A 193 -4.29 24.58 -2.44
C ILE A 193 -4.02 25.46 -3.68
N GLU A 194 -4.79 26.54 -3.87
CA GLU A 194 -4.64 27.38 -5.05
C GLU A 194 -3.32 28.16 -5.11
N THR A 195 -2.70 28.38 -3.98
CA THR A 195 -1.44 29.14 -3.87
C THR A 195 -0.18 28.26 -3.88
N ILE A 196 -0.32 26.99 -4.26
CA ILE A 196 0.81 26.06 -4.34
C ILE A 196 1.96 26.61 -5.18
N ASP A 197 3.19 26.43 -4.72
CA ASP A 197 4.39 26.89 -5.42
C ASP A 197 5.45 25.79 -5.43
N GLU A 198 5.56 25.10 -6.55
CA GLU A 198 6.54 24.02 -6.74
C GLU A 198 7.99 24.53 -6.71
N SER A 199 8.21 25.83 -7.01
CA SER A 199 9.56 26.41 -7.11
C SER A 199 10.29 26.56 -5.78
N ILE A 200 9.58 26.42 -4.65
CA ILE A 200 10.20 26.49 -3.32
C ILE A 200 11.05 25.27 -2.97
N VAL A 201 10.85 24.16 -3.67
CA VAL A 201 11.69 22.96 -3.54
C VAL A 201 12.84 23.09 -4.54
N LYS A 202 14.07 23.32 -4.04
CA LYS A 202 15.24 23.61 -4.88
C LYS A 202 16.04 22.36 -5.22
N GLU A 203 16.56 21.71 -4.21
CA GLU A 203 17.32 20.47 -4.33
C GLU A 203 16.71 19.36 -3.46
N GLY A 204 16.75 18.13 -3.95
CA GLY A 204 16.21 17.00 -3.22
C GLY A 204 14.71 17.16 -2.94
N ILE A 205 14.36 17.12 -1.66
CA ILE A 205 13.00 17.29 -1.15
C ILE A 205 12.88 18.40 -0.09
N ASP A 206 13.93 19.23 0.04
CA ASP A 206 13.97 20.27 1.08
C ASP A 206 13.21 21.52 0.66
N PHE A 207 12.47 22.07 1.60
CA PHE A 207 11.70 23.31 1.46
C PHE A 207 11.40 23.92 2.83
N ASP A 208 11.00 25.19 2.88
CA ASP A 208 10.54 25.83 4.10
C ASP A 208 9.15 25.31 4.50
N LYS A 209 9.07 24.48 5.52
CA LYS A 209 7.84 23.84 6.00
C LYS A 209 6.89 24.81 6.72
N ALA A 210 7.32 26.00 7.06
CA ALA A 210 6.47 27.04 7.66
C ALA A 210 5.64 27.82 6.59
N GLU A 211 6.02 27.76 5.34
CA GLU A 211 5.35 28.42 4.20
C GLU A 211 4.10 27.67 3.74
N ILE A 212 3.12 27.48 4.64
CA ILE A 212 1.93 26.62 4.43
C ILE A 212 1.15 26.98 3.17
N LYS A 213 1.00 28.26 2.85
CA LYS A 213 0.29 28.71 1.64
C LYS A 213 0.94 28.25 0.34
N LYS A 214 2.24 27.93 0.38
CA LYS A 214 3.01 27.50 -0.79
C LYS A 214 3.29 26.01 -0.81
N ASN A 215 3.28 25.32 0.33
CA ASN A 215 3.80 23.97 0.45
C ASN A 215 2.77 22.88 0.76
N LEU A 216 1.54 23.25 1.12
CA LEU A 216 0.58 22.35 1.78
C LEU A 216 0.32 21.04 1.02
N THR A 217 0.28 21.08 -0.29
CA THR A 217 0.01 19.92 -1.15
C THR A 217 1.20 19.50 -2.03
N LEU A 218 2.43 19.84 -1.63
CA LEU A 218 3.63 19.39 -2.36
C LEU A 218 3.92 17.92 -2.12
N PHE A 219 4.11 17.52 -0.87
CA PHE A 219 4.54 16.16 -0.48
C PHE A 219 3.55 15.45 0.41
N LEU A 220 3.37 14.16 0.14
CA LEU A 220 2.80 13.19 1.06
C LEU A 220 3.84 12.85 2.14
N TYR A 221 3.45 12.86 3.40
CA TYR A 221 4.32 12.56 4.54
C TYR A 221 5.64 13.36 4.51
N PRO A 222 5.57 14.69 4.57
CA PRO A 222 6.79 15.50 4.65
C PRO A 222 7.61 15.10 5.87
N ASP A 223 8.93 15.33 5.80
CA ASP A 223 9.85 15.05 6.91
C ASP A 223 9.35 15.73 8.19
N ASP A 224 9.07 14.93 9.21
CA ASP A 224 8.55 15.34 10.51
C ASP A 224 9.56 15.18 11.66
N SER A 225 10.83 15.17 11.31
CA SER A 225 11.93 15.15 12.30
C SER A 225 11.99 16.41 13.15
N ASP A 226 11.43 17.52 12.68
CA ASP A 226 11.33 18.79 13.39
C ASP A 226 9.86 19.20 13.66
N GLU A 227 9.69 20.25 14.49
CA GLU A 227 8.36 20.77 14.83
C GLU A 227 7.60 21.31 13.63
N ALA A 228 8.28 22.00 12.71
CA ALA A 228 7.64 22.56 11.52
C ALA A 228 7.08 21.45 10.62
N GLY A 229 7.78 20.35 10.49
CA GLY A 229 7.31 19.18 9.74
C GLY A 229 6.11 18.49 10.40
N ARG A 230 6.13 18.34 11.72
CA ARG A 230 5.00 17.80 12.49
C ARG A 230 3.76 18.68 12.38
N LEU A 231 3.93 20.00 12.50
CA LEU A 231 2.85 20.96 12.28
C LEU A 231 2.30 20.89 10.87
N LEU A 232 3.15 20.79 9.85
CA LEU A 232 2.71 20.66 8.45
C LEU A 232 1.79 19.45 8.27
N ARG A 233 2.08 18.33 8.90
CA ARG A 233 1.19 17.16 8.87
C ARG A 233 -0.19 17.46 9.47
N VAL A 234 -0.26 18.20 10.56
CA VAL A 234 -1.55 18.64 11.14
C VAL A 234 -2.31 19.53 10.17
N TYR A 235 -1.64 20.50 9.56
CA TYR A 235 -2.24 21.36 8.54
C TYR A 235 -2.77 20.56 7.34
N GLN A 236 -2.02 19.59 6.85
CA GLN A 236 -2.46 18.72 5.75
C GLN A 236 -3.71 17.91 6.11
N GLN A 237 -3.72 17.29 7.29
CA GLN A 237 -4.86 16.48 7.75
C GLN A 237 -6.12 17.34 7.89
N TYR A 238 -6.01 18.51 8.48
CA TYR A 238 -7.17 19.41 8.59
C TYR A 238 -7.64 19.94 7.24
N PHE A 239 -6.72 20.33 6.36
CA PHE A 239 -7.08 20.76 5.01
C PHE A 239 -7.86 19.66 4.29
N MET A 240 -7.43 18.42 4.37
CA MET A 240 -8.14 17.27 3.78
C MET A 240 -9.56 17.12 4.36
N VAL A 241 -9.70 17.08 5.66
CA VAL A 241 -11.00 16.80 6.29
C VAL A 241 -11.97 17.96 6.24
N SER A 242 -11.48 19.21 6.27
CA SER A 242 -12.34 20.38 6.13
C SER A 242 -12.95 20.47 4.73
N ASN A 243 -12.17 20.23 3.69
CA ASN A 243 -12.66 20.16 2.33
C ASN A 243 -13.65 19.00 2.16
N ALA A 244 -13.32 17.83 2.69
CA ALA A 244 -14.21 16.66 2.66
C ALA A 244 -15.55 16.94 3.35
N ALA A 245 -15.52 17.49 4.55
CA ALA A 245 -16.73 17.80 5.30
C ALA A 245 -17.62 18.82 4.59
N GLN A 246 -17.04 19.87 4.02
CA GLN A 246 -17.79 20.86 3.25
C GLN A 246 -18.42 20.26 1.99
N LEU A 247 -17.69 19.43 1.26
CA LEU A 247 -18.19 18.69 0.10
C LEU A 247 -19.36 17.76 0.50
N ILE A 248 -19.19 16.97 1.55
CA ILE A 248 -20.17 16.01 2.04
C ILE A 248 -21.49 16.70 2.39
N LEU A 249 -21.44 17.78 3.15
CA LEU A 249 -22.64 18.50 3.57
C LEU A 249 -23.34 19.17 2.38
N LYS A 250 -22.57 19.74 1.45
CA LYS A 250 -23.12 20.32 0.21
C LYS A 250 -23.86 19.27 -0.61
N GLU A 251 -23.20 18.16 -0.91
CA GLU A 251 -23.79 17.08 -1.72
C GLU A 251 -24.96 16.40 -1.02
N ALA A 252 -24.92 16.25 0.31
CA ALA A 252 -26.04 15.71 1.07
C ALA A 252 -27.29 16.61 0.95
N LYS A 253 -27.12 17.92 1.10
CA LYS A 253 -28.22 18.90 0.92
C LYS A 253 -28.78 18.84 -0.50
N GLU A 254 -27.94 18.76 -1.53
CA GLU A 254 -28.34 18.63 -2.92
C GLU A 254 -29.17 17.38 -3.20
N ARG A 255 -28.93 16.29 -2.47
CA ARG A 255 -29.71 15.04 -2.51
C ARG A 255 -30.99 15.10 -1.66
N GLY A 256 -31.29 16.23 -1.04
CA GLY A 256 -32.52 16.43 -0.25
C GLY A 256 -32.37 16.05 1.24
N CYS A 257 -31.14 15.87 1.74
CA CYS A 257 -30.90 15.58 3.15
C CYS A 257 -31.25 16.78 4.03
N LYS A 258 -32.03 16.52 5.10
CA LYS A 258 -32.04 17.39 6.25
C LYS A 258 -30.84 17.00 7.10
N LEU A 259 -30.04 17.96 7.55
CA LEU A 259 -28.81 17.64 8.27
C LEU A 259 -29.05 16.84 9.57
N THR A 260 -30.24 16.88 10.13
CA THR A 260 -30.69 16.03 11.24
C THR A 260 -30.80 14.53 10.87
N ASP A 261 -30.79 14.21 9.59
CA ASP A 261 -30.88 12.84 9.05
C ASP A 261 -29.62 12.48 8.28
N LEU A 262 -28.49 13.11 8.55
CA LEU A 262 -27.24 12.99 7.79
C LEU A 262 -26.83 11.52 7.61
N HIS A 263 -26.90 10.71 8.68
CA HIS A 263 -26.53 9.30 8.67
C HIS A 263 -27.37 8.44 7.70
N GLU A 264 -28.55 8.89 7.31
CA GLU A 264 -29.36 8.17 6.30
C GLU A 264 -28.88 8.43 4.86
N TYR A 265 -28.13 9.50 4.63
CA TYR A 265 -27.64 9.94 3.32
C TYR A 265 -26.14 9.75 3.14
N VAL A 266 -25.39 9.61 4.21
CA VAL A 266 -23.94 9.62 4.22
C VAL A 266 -23.36 8.52 5.09
N ALA A 267 -22.37 7.81 4.54
CA ALA A 267 -21.44 6.99 5.28
C ALA A 267 -20.03 7.53 5.05
N ILE A 268 -19.24 7.70 6.11
CA ILE A 268 -17.85 8.11 6.04
C ILE A 268 -16.99 6.96 6.54
N GLN A 269 -16.03 6.51 5.71
CA GLN A 269 -15.01 5.58 6.17
C GLN A 269 -13.71 6.34 6.41
N ILE A 270 -13.28 6.35 7.67
CA ILE A 270 -12.03 6.95 8.12
C ILE A 270 -10.92 5.92 7.95
N ASN A 271 -10.06 6.12 6.95
CA ASN A 271 -8.98 5.18 6.62
C ASN A 271 -7.73 5.51 7.43
N ASP A 272 -7.49 4.74 8.48
CA ASP A 272 -6.52 5.02 9.55
C ASP A 272 -6.86 6.31 10.31
N THR A 273 -5.91 6.91 11.02
CA THR A 273 -6.15 8.09 11.87
C THR A 273 -5.96 9.43 11.17
N HIS A 274 -5.42 9.43 9.95
CA HIS A 274 -5.17 10.69 9.23
C HIS A 274 -6.42 11.54 9.02
N PRO A 275 -7.61 10.98 8.74
CA PRO A 275 -8.85 11.75 8.61
C PRO A 275 -9.63 11.96 9.89
N SER A 276 -9.12 11.59 11.06
CA SER A 276 -9.88 11.61 12.34
C SER A 276 -10.51 12.95 12.67
N MET A 277 -9.87 14.08 12.30
CA MET A 277 -10.42 15.41 12.53
C MET A 277 -11.72 15.70 11.77
N VAL A 278 -12.14 14.83 10.86
CA VAL A 278 -13.46 14.95 10.22
C VAL A 278 -14.59 14.92 11.24
N ILE A 279 -14.41 14.21 12.35
CA ILE A 279 -15.41 14.12 13.44
C ILE A 279 -15.65 15.50 14.06
N PRO A 280 -14.67 16.17 14.69
CA PRO A 280 -14.89 17.50 15.23
C PRO A 280 -15.20 18.55 14.18
N GLU A 281 -14.70 18.44 12.95
CA GLU A 281 -15.00 19.39 11.87
C GLU A 281 -16.46 19.32 11.42
N LEU A 282 -17.02 18.12 11.27
CA LEU A 282 -18.44 17.96 10.97
C LEU A 282 -19.33 18.49 12.10
N ILE A 283 -18.98 18.21 13.34
CA ILE A 283 -19.70 18.75 14.50
C ILE A 283 -19.69 20.27 14.48
N ARG A 284 -18.53 20.88 14.20
CA ARG A 284 -18.40 22.34 14.05
C ARG A 284 -19.32 22.89 12.96
N LEU A 285 -19.31 22.27 11.79
CA LEU A 285 -20.13 22.72 10.66
C LEU A 285 -21.63 22.55 10.92
N LEU A 286 -22.03 21.42 11.51
CA LEU A 286 -23.43 21.16 11.84
C LEU A 286 -23.96 22.13 12.93
N THR A 287 -23.17 22.41 13.93
CA THR A 287 -23.55 23.39 14.96
C THR A 287 -23.60 24.82 14.39
N ALA A 288 -22.73 25.17 13.47
CA ALA A 288 -22.80 26.46 12.75
C ALA A 288 -24.06 26.61 11.89
N GLU A 289 -24.64 25.50 11.44
CA GLU A 289 -25.94 25.46 10.72
C GLU A 289 -27.16 25.50 11.68
N GLY A 290 -26.92 25.61 13.00
CA GLY A 290 -27.98 25.74 14.00
C GLY A 290 -28.35 24.45 14.72
N MET A 291 -27.67 23.35 14.46
CA MET A 291 -27.89 22.09 15.18
C MET A 291 -27.34 22.17 16.60
N SER A 292 -28.03 21.57 17.57
CA SER A 292 -27.47 21.49 18.93
C SER A 292 -26.23 20.60 18.97
N MET A 293 -25.37 20.81 19.96
CA MET A 293 -24.17 19.99 20.15
C MET A 293 -24.53 18.49 20.30
N ASP A 294 -25.56 18.17 21.08
CA ASP A 294 -26.02 16.80 21.29
C ASP A 294 -26.48 16.13 19.99
N ALA A 295 -27.28 16.86 19.20
CA ALA A 295 -27.75 16.36 17.91
C ALA A 295 -26.60 16.18 16.90
N ALA A 296 -25.68 17.13 16.85
CA ALA A 296 -24.51 17.06 15.96
C ALA A 296 -23.61 15.89 16.31
N ILE A 297 -23.29 15.68 17.58
CA ILE A 297 -22.48 14.54 18.04
C ILE A 297 -23.17 13.21 17.67
N LYS A 298 -24.47 13.12 17.89
CA LYS A 298 -25.24 11.90 17.56
C LYS A 298 -25.20 11.60 16.05
N GLU A 299 -25.45 12.60 15.21
CA GLU A 299 -25.42 12.41 13.74
C GLU A 299 -24.02 12.00 13.26
N VAL A 300 -22.97 12.67 13.71
CA VAL A 300 -21.58 12.35 13.33
C VAL A 300 -21.21 10.93 13.79
N THR A 301 -21.56 10.55 15.01
CA THR A 301 -21.29 9.21 15.54
C THR A 301 -21.95 8.12 14.70
N ASN A 302 -23.17 8.36 14.19
CA ASN A 302 -23.88 7.42 13.35
C ASN A 302 -23.47 7.45 11.88
N THR A 303 -22.63 8.40 11.48
CA THR A 303 -22.17 8.59 10.10
C THR A 303 -20.75 8.04 9.86
N CYS A 304 -19.89 8.07 10.87
CA CYS A 304 -18.47 7.75 10.76
C CYS A 304 -18.16 6.32 11.21
N ALA A 305 -17.37 5.63 10.39
CA ALA A 305 -16.76 4.34 10.68
C ALA A 305 -15.24 4.44 10.53
N TYR A 306 -14.51 3.69 11.35
CA TYR A 306 -13.06 3.74 11.44
C TYR A 306 -12.43 2.40 11.11
N THR A 307 -11.45 2.41 10.19
CA THR A 307 -10.58 1.27 9.92
C THR A 307 -9.21 1.52 10.55
N ASN A 308 -8.79 0.63 11.44
CA ASN A 308 -7.46 0.64 12.03
C ASN A 308 -6.48 -0.14 11.15
N HIS A 309 -5.33 0.46 10.82
CA HIS A 309 -4.23 -0.19 10.10
C HIS A 309 -2.97 -0.34 10.96
N THR A 310 -3.01 0.11 12.21
CA THR A 310 -1.87 0.16 13.11
C THR A 310 -2.07 -0.81 14.26
N ILE A 311 -1.16 -1.79 14.42
CA ILE A 311 -1.29 -2.75 15.52
C ILE A 311 -0.89 -2.13 16.85
N LEU A 312 0.30 -1.52 16.93
CA LEU A 312 0.82 -0.99 18.19
C LEU A 312 0.05 0.25 18.65
N ALA A 313 -0.59 0.18 19.81
CA ALA A 313 -1.29 1.33 20.40
C ALA A 313 -0.37 2.55 20.57
N GLU A 314 0.89 2.34 20.91
CA GLU A 314 1.90 3.39 21.05
C GLU A 314 2.18 4.16 19.76
N ALA A 315 2.01 3.50 18.60
CA ALA A 315 2.21 4.09 17.26
C ALA A 315 0.97 4.83 16.74
N LEU A 316 -0.16 4.78 17.45
CA LEU A 316 -1.35 5.54 17.08
C LEU A 316 -1.08 7.05 17.24
N GLU A 317 -1.57 7.84 16.27
CA GLU A 317 -1.32 9.29 16.26
C GLU A 317 -1.87 9.98 17.49
N LYS A 318 -1.03 10.81 18.10
CA LYS A 318 -1.36 11.73 19.20
C LYS A 318 -0.75 13.07 18.88
N TRP A 319 -1.54 14.11 18.93
CA TRP A 319 -1.06 15.46 18.65
C TRP A 319 -1.07 16.30 19.92
N PRO A 320 0.06 16.99 20.24
CA PRO A 320 0.06 17.96 21.32
C PRO A 320 -1.04 19.01 21.14
N ILE A 321 -1.75 19.33 22.21
CA ILE A 321 -2.78 20.40 22.20
C ILE A 321 -2.21 21.71 21.65
N ALA A 322 -0.94 22.01 21.96
CA ALA A 322 -0.27 23.20 21.43
C ALA A 322 -0.27 23.28 19.89
N TYR A 323 -0.09 22.13 19.21
CA TYR A 323 -0.15 22.08 17.74
C TYR A 323 -1.56 22.34 17.21
N LEU A 324 -2.56 21.72 17.84
CA LEU A 324 -3.96 21.90 17.45
C LEU A 324 -4.45 23.32 17.73
N LYS A 325 -4.06 23.91 18.85
CA LYS A 325 -4.36 25.33 19.15
C LYS A 325 -3.77 26.29 18.13
N LYS A 326 -2.58 25.98 17.61
CA LYS A 326 -1.92 26.80 16.59
C LYS A 326 -2.55 26.61 15.23
N ALA A 327 -2.76 25.38 14.79
CA ALA A 327 -3.25 25.06 13.46
C ALA A 327 -4.76 25.18 13.32
N VAL A 328 -5.52 24.67 14.30
CA VAL A 328 -6.98 24.52 14.23
C VAL A 328 -7.68 24.91 15.53
N PRO A 329 -7.48 26.17 16.00
CA PRO A 329 -8.01 26.60 17.30
C PRO A 329 -9.54 26.44 17.41
N GLN A 330 -10.27 26.53 16.29
CA GLN A 330 -11.73 26.37 16.23
C GLN A 330 -12.20 24.94 16.56
N LEU A 331 -11.35 23.94 16.46
CA LEU A 331 -11.69 22.55 16.85
C LEU A 331 -11.46 22.27 18.33
N MET A 332 -10.62 23.04 19.01
CA MET A 332 -10.26 22.75 20.40
C MET A 332 -11.44 22.76 21.36
N PRO A 333 -12.39 23.72 21.30
CA PRO A 333 -13.56 23.68 22.16
C PRO A 333 -14.39 22.40 21.95
N ILE A 334 -14.50 21.92 20.73
CA ILE A 334 -15.26 20.71 20.39
C ILE A 334 -14.52 19.48 20.89
N ILE A 335 -13.22 19.37 20.64
CA ILE A 335 -12.40 18.24 21.13
C ILE A 335 -12.46 18.14 22.65
N LYS A 336 -12.37 19.27 23.35
CA LYS A 336 -12.50 19.33 24.83
C LYS A 336 -13.89 18.89 25.29
N GLU A 337 -14.95 19.28 24.61
CA GLU A 337 -16.31 18.83 24.91
C GLU A 337 -16.46 17.31 24.70
N LEU A 338 -15.91 16.77 23.62
CA LEU A 338 -15.91 15.33 23.37
C LEU A 338 -15.18 14.57 24.47
N ASP A 339 -14.00 15.02 24.87
CA ASP A 339 -13.22 14.42 25.96
C ASP A 339 -13.95 14.53 27.33
N LYS A 340 -14.55 15.68 27.62
CA LYS A 340 -15.36 15.89 28.81
C LYS A 340 -16.48 14.87 28.94
N ARG A 341 -17.18 14.58 27.84
CA ARG A 341 -18.26 13.58 27.82
C ARG A 341 -17.75 12.16 28.02
N VAL A 342 -16.58 11.84 27.50
CA VAL A 342 -15.92 10.55 27.73
C VAL A 342 -15.57 10.40 29.23
N ARG A 343 -14.96 11.41 29.83
CA ARG A 343 -14.59 11.41 31.26
C ARG A 343 -15.80 11.33 32.18
N ALA A 344 -16.92 11.91 31.78
CA ALA A 344 -18.17 11.82 32.56
C ALA A 344 -18.79 10.41 32.49
N LYS A 345 -18.46 9.62 31.48
CA LYS A 345 -19.06 8.29 31.25
C LYS A 345 -18.18 7.13 31.71
N PHE A 346 -16.85 7.31 31.67
CA PHE A 346 -15.88 6.25 31.96
C PHE A 346 -14.81 6.72 32.93
N ASP A 347 -14.45 5.88 33.89
CA ASP A 347 -13.39 6.14 34.88
C ASP A 347 -12.00 5.66 34.41
N ASP A 348 -11.93 4.99 33.27
CA ASP A 348 -10.69 4.44 32.73
C ASP A 348 -9.93 5.49 31.90
N GLU A 349 -8.83 6.00 32.48
CA GLU A 349 -7.99 7.02 31.82
C GLU A 349 -7.40 6.59 30.48
N ILE A 350 -7.22 5.29 30.26
CA ILE A 350 -6.66 4.73 29.00
C ILE A 350 -7.56 5.08 27.79
N VAL A 351 -8.87 5.23 28.01
CA VAL A 351 -9.80 5.54 26.93
C VAL A 351 -10.05 7.04 26.73
N TYR A 352 -9.42 7.91 27.51
CA TYR A 352 -9.59 9.36 27.35
C TYR A 352 -9.01 9.86 26.03
N ILE A 353 -9.64 10.87 25.46
CA ILE A 353 -9.18 11.49 24.21
C ILE A 353 -7.94 12.34 24.45
N ILE A 354 -7.96 13.14 25.55
CA ILE A 354 -6.81 13.96 25.95
C ILE A 354 -6.11 13.27 27.11
N ASP A 355 -4.84 12.94 26.94
CA ASP A 355 -4.04 12.30 27.98
C ASP A 355 -3.42 13.29 28.97
N GLU A 356 -2.71 12.76 29.99
CA GLU A 356 -2.06 13.54 31.05
C GLU A 356 -0.93 14.44 30.53
N ASP A 357 -0.37 14.14 29.34
CA ASP A 357 0.67 14.94 28.69
C ASP A 357 0.10 15.98 27.70
N ASP A 358 -1.19 16.31 27.82
CA ASP A 358 -1.88 17.23 26.91
C ASP A 358 -1.78 16.86 25.42
N ARG A 359 -1.90 15.55 25.11
CA ARG A 359 -1.94 15.05 23.74
C ARG A 359 -3.33 14.53 23.40
N VAL A 360 -3.78 14.82 22.20
CA VAL A 360 -5.06 14.34 21.67
C VAL A 360 -4.85 13.05 20.92
N HIS A 361 -5.48 11.96 21.38
CA HIS A 361 -5.46 10.65 20.76
C HIS A 361 -6.49 10.57 19.65
N MET A 362 -6.03 10.55 18.40
CA MET A 362 -6.91 10.61 17.23
C MET A 362 -7.81 9.38 17.12
N ALA A 363 -7.25 8.17 17.28
CA ALA A 363 -8.03 6.93 17.26
C ALA A 363 -9.11 6.88 18.35
N HIS A 364 -8.86 7.46 19.52
CA HIS A 364 -9.84 7.49 20.60
C HIS A 364 -11.10 8.28 20.21
N MET A 365 -10.94 9.41 19.50
CA MET A 365 -12.09 10.13 18.94
C MET A 365 -12.88 9.24 17.96
N ASP A 366 -12.19 8.54 17.06
CA ASP A 366 -12.83 7.68 16.08
C ASP A 366 -13.64 6.56 16.71
N ILE A 367 -13.12 5.96 17.79
CA ILE A 367 -13.78 4.83 18.46
C ILE A 367 -14.98 5.31 19.27
N HIS A 368 -14.83 6.40 20.05
CA HIS A 368 -15.95 6.92 20.84
C HIS A 368 -17.09 7.48 19.97
N TYR A 369 -16.73 8.18 18.89
CA TYR A 369 -17.66 8.95 18.07
C TYR A 369 -17.81 8.41 16.64
N GLY A 370 -17.62 7.12 16.48
CA GLY A 370 -17.95 6.32 15.30
C GLY A 370 -18.81 5.12 15.67
N TYR A 371 -19.45 4.51 14.70
CA TYR A 371 -20.33 3.36 14.94
C TYR A 371 -19.67 2.00 14.65
N SER A 372 -18.51 2.00 13.99
CA SER A 372 -17.78 0.77 13.65
C SER A 372 -16.27 0.98 13.74
N VAL A 373 -15.60 -0.02 14.26
CA VAL A 373 -14.12 -0.12 14.33
C VAL A 373 -13.75 -1.47 13.75
N ASN A 374 -13.03 -1.49 12.63
CA ASN A 374 -12.58 -2.76 12.08
C ASN A 374 -11.06 -2.87 12.01
N GLY A 375 -10.59 -4.10 12.26
CA GLY A 375 -9.28 -4.54 11.86
C GLY A 375 -9.28 -5.01 10.40
N VAL A 376 -8.11 -5.35 9.88
CA VAL A 376 -7.90 -5.61 8.43
C VAL A 376 -7.40 -7.01 8.10
N ALA A 377 -7.31 -7.87 9.10
CA ALA A 377 -7.10 -9.31 9.01
C ALA A 377 -7.61 -9.97 10.30
N TYR A 378 -7.89 -11.26 10.27
CA TYR A 378 -8.40 -11.97 11.44
C TYR A 378 -7.48 -11.81 12.66
N LEU A 379 -6.20 -12.15 12.53
CA LEU A 379 -5.22 -12.04 13.62
C LEU A 379 -5.12 -10.59 14.13
N HIS A 380 -5.05 -9.62 13.26
CA HIS A 380 -5.00 -8.20 13.62
C HIS A 380 -6.19 -7.81 14.48
N THR A 381 -7.38 -8.19 14.07
CA THR A 381 -8.63 -7.87 14.79
C THR A 381 -8.62 -8.51 16.19
N GLU A 382 -8.18 -9.77 16.30
CA GLU A 382 -8.06 -10.44 17.60
C GLU A 382 -7.03 -9.75 18.51
N ILE A 383 -5.88 -9.32 17.98
CA ILE A 383 -4.87 -8.56 18.73
C ILE A 383 -5.45 -7.22 19.23
N LEU A 384 -6.23 -6.52 18.39
CA LEU A 384 -6.91 -5.29 18.82
C LEU A 384 -7.85 -5.53 20.00
N LYS A 385 -8.66 -6.59 19.92
CA LYS A 385 -9.63 -6.94 20.98
C LYS A 385 -8.95 -7.42 22.27
N ASP A 386 -7.93 -8.26 22.16
CA ASP A 386 -7.34 -8.95 23.30
C ASP A 386 -6.26 -8.14 24.01
N SER A 387 -5.59 -7.23 23.30
CA SER A 387 -4.48 -6.45 23.87
C SER A 387 -4.53 -4.96 23.53
N GLU A 388 -4.28 -4.58 22.29
CA GLU A 388 -3.97 -3.19 21.92
C GLU A 388 -5.12 -2.19 22.17
N LEU A 389 -6.35 -2.59 21.88
CA LEU A 389 -7.56 -1.79 22.13
C LEU A 389 -8.55 -2.50 23.05
N ASN A 390 -8.04 -3.37 23.92
CA ASN A 390 -8.87 -4.16 24.83
C ASN A 390 -9.79 -3.31 25.71
N ASN A 391 -9.29 -2.18 26.22
CA ASN A 391 -10.09 -1.27 27.04
C ASN A 391 -11.30 -0.71 26.27
N PHE A 392 -11.14 -0.43 24.97
CA PHE A 392 -12.24 -0.01 24.11
C PHE A 392 -13.18 -1.17 23.77
N TYR A 393 -12.64 -2.37 23.53
CA TYR A 393 -13.45 -3.55 23.27
C TYR A 393 -14.37 -3.90 24.45
N LYS A 394 -13.87 -3.73 25.67
CA LYS A 394 -14.69 -3.93 26.90
C LYS A 394 -15.91 -3.00 26.96
N ILE A 395 -15.77 -1.76 26.50
CA ILE A 395 -16.86 -0.77 26.58
C ILE A 395 -17.73 -0.70 25.32
N TYR A 396 -17.20 -1.10 24.16
CA TYR A 396 -17.90 -1.07 22.86
C TYR A 396 -17.73 -2.38 22.07
N PRO A 397 -18.02 -3.56 22.67
CA PRO A 397 -17.80 -4.83 21.95
C PRO A 397 -18.55 -4.92 20.61
N GLU A 398 -19.70 -4.25 20.51
CA GLU A 398 -20.56 -4.23 19.32
C GLU A 398 -19.99 -3.43 18.15
N LYS A 399 -19.02 -2.54 18.40
CA LYS A 399 -18.37 -1.74 17.32
C LYS A 399 -17.28 -2.51 16.60
N PHE A 400 -16.65 -3.48 17.27
CA PHE A 400 -15.46 -4.18 16.75
C PHE A 400 -15.83 -5.29 15.77
N ASN A 401 -15.21 -5.28 14.61
CA ASN A 401 -15.38 -6.31 13.60
C ASN A 401 -14.14 -6.46 12.73
N ASN A 402 -14.06 -7.56 11.97
CA ASN A 402 -12.98 -7.82 11.03
C ASN A 402 -13.44 -7.64 9.59
N LYS A 403 -12.62 -6.95 8.80
CA LYS A 403 -12.75 -6.91 7.34
C LYS A 403 -11.37 -7.21 6.75
N THR A 404 -11.11 -8.48 6.48
CA THR A 404 -9.84 -8.88 5.87
C THR A 404 -9.66 -8.16 4.55
N ASN A 405 -8.50 -7.52 4.38
CA ASN A 405 -8.16 -6.78 3.18
C ASN A 405 -8.25 -7.67 1.92
N GLY A 406 -8.33 -7.02 0.80
CA GLY A 406 -8.35 -7.67 -0.50
C GLY A 406 -7.72 -6.78 -1.57
N ILE A 407 -7.55 -7.35 -2.75
CA ILE A 407 -6.95 -6.71 -3.91
C ILE A 407 -7.89 -6.80 -5.11
N THR A 408 -7.85 -5.82 -6.01
CA THR A 408 -8.60 -5.90 -7.26
C THR A 408 -7.92 -6.84 -8.24
N PHE A 409 -8.65 -7.87 -8.71
CA PHE A 409 -8.16 -8.81 -9.70
C PHE A 409 -8.05 -8.17 -11.10
N ARG A 410 -8.80 -7.09 -11.36
CA ARG A 410 -8.69 -6.34 -12.61
C ARG A 410 -7.28 -5.82 -12.85
N ARG A 411 -6.66 -5.21 -11.84
CA ARG A 411 -5.26 -4.77 -11.93
C ARG A 411 -4.27 -5.91 -11.72
N TRP A 412 -4.46 -6.72 -10.68
CA TRP A 412 -3.44 -7.65 -10.21
C TRP A 412 -3.47 -9.03 -10.86
N LEU A 413 -4.39 -9.25 -11.80
CA LEU A 413 -4.42 -10.41 -12.67
C LEU A 413 -4.68 -10.01 -14.13
N LEU A 414 -5.84 -9.39 -14.42
CA LEU A 414 -6.23 -9.09 -15.81
C LEU A 414 -5.27 -8.10 -16.48
N HIS A 415 -4.82 -7.08 -15.77
CA HIS A 415 -3.89 -6.09 -16.31
C HIS A 415 -2.44 -6.58 -16.25
N CYS A 416 -1.92 -6.95 -15.08
CA CYS A 416 -0.49 -7.21 -14.91
C CYS A 416 -0.06 -8.60 -15.39
N ASN A 417 -0.98 -9.56 -15.56
CA ASN A 417 -0.66 -10.93 -15.96
C ASN A 417 -1.72 -11.50 -16.92
N ALA A 418 -1.91 -10.82 -18.04
CA ALA A 418 -2.85 -11.24 -19.06
C ALA A 418 -2.63 -12.70 -19.54
N PRO A 419 -1.40 -13.19 -19.75
CA PRO A 419 -1.17 -14.59 -20.12
C PRO A 419 -1.72 -15.58 -19.10
N LEU A 420 -1.56 -15.32 -17.80
CA LEU A 420 -2.14 -16.16 -16.74
C LEU A 420 -3.67 -16.09 -16.75
N ALA A 421 -4.23 -14.88 -16.91
CA ALA A 421 -5.68 -14.68 -16.97
C ALA A 421 -6.29 -15.44 -18.17
N ASP A 422 -5.68 -15.37 -19.34
CA ASP A 422 -6.12 -16.08 -20.55
C ASP A 422 -6.04 -17.60 -20.34
N PHE A 423 -4.98 -18.08 -19.70
CA PHE A 423 -4.82 -19.49 -19.37
C PHE A 423 -5.92 -19.98 -18.40
N ILE A 424 -6.18 -19.23 -17.34
CA ILE A 424 -7.28 -19.53 -16.41
C ILE A 424 -8.61 -19.57 -17.16
N THR A 425 -8.88 -18.59 -18.02
CA THR A 425 -10.10 -18.54 -18.83
C THR A 425 -10.25 -19.77 -19.72
N SER A 426 -9.14 -20.25 -20.30
CA SER A 426 -9.15 -21.47 -21.13
C SER A 426 -9.53 -22.73 -20.34
N LEU A 427 -9.26 -22.77 -19.04
CA LEU A 427 -9.52 -23.92 -18.18
C LEU A 427 -10.91 -23.89 -17.54
N ILE A 428 -11.37 -22.73 -17.08
CA ILE A 428 -12.59 -22.62 -16.25
C ILE A 428 -13.62 -21.60 -16.76
N GLY A 429 -13.37 -20.93 -17.90
CA GLY A 429 -14.21 -19.85 -18.40
C GLY A 429 -13.88 -18.51 -17.72
N ASP A 430 -14.62 -17.47 -18.04
CA ASP A 430 -14.38 -16.09 -17.63
C ASP A 430 -15.17 -15.64 -16.38
N GLY A 431 -15.96 -16.51 -15.79
CA GLY A 431 -16.81 -16.20 -14.63
C GLY A 431 -16.02 -15.68 -13.42
N TYR A 432 -14.77 -16.12 -13.24
CA TYR A 432 -13.91 -15.67 -12.14
C TYR A 432 -13.61 -14.16 -12.18
N LYS A 433 -13.76 -13.51 -13.35
CA LYS A 433 -13.52 -12.07 -13.50
C LYS A 433 -14.52 -11.22 -12.72
N THR A 434 -15.69 -11.76 -12.46
CA THR A 434 -16.76 -11.11 -11.67
C THR A 434 -17.10 -11.86 -10.39
N ASP A 435 -16.78 -13.14 -10.30
CA ASP A 435 -16.91 -13.95 -9.10
C ASP A 435 -15.59 -14.71 -8.84
N ALA A 436 -14.74 -14.11 -8.03
CA ALA A 436 -13.41 -14.66 -7.73
C ALA A 436 -13.44 -16.05 -7.07
N THR A 437 -14.57 -16.45 -6.47
CA THR A 437 -14.72 -17.79 -5.88
C THR A 437 -14.62 -18.91 -6.92
N GLU A 438 -14.87 -18.60 -8.18
CA GLU A 438 -14.75 -19.54 -9.28
C GLU A 438 -13.32 -20.03 -9.55
N LEU A 439 -12.30 -19.32 -9.08
CA LEU A 439 -10.90 -19.78 -9.16
C LEU A 439 -10.70 -21.16 -8.53
N LYS A 440 -11.53 -21.50 -7.54
CA LYS A 440 -11.50 -22.84 -6.90
C LYS A 440 -11.66 -23.98 -7.89
N LYS A 441 -12.31 -23.76 -9.02
CA LYS A 441 -12.48 -24.76 -10.08
C LYS A 441 -11.13 -25.24 -10.66
N LEU A 442 -10.06 -24.46 -10.52
CA LEU A 442 -8.70 -24.83 -10.93
C LEU A 442 -8.17 -26.05 -10.17
N GLU A 443 -8.67 -26.35 -8.98
CA GLU A 443 -8.27 -27.54 -8.22
C GLU A 443 -8.43 -28.85 -8.99
N LYS A 444 -9.33 -28.89 -9.97
CA LYS A 444 -9.54 -30.06 -10.82
C LYS A 444 -8.31 -30.43 -11.68
N PHE A 445 -7.39 -29.49 -11.85
CA PHE A 445 -6.25 -29.61 -12.75
C PHE A 445 -4.93 -29.82 -12.02
N VAL A 446 -4.93 -29.99 -10.69
CA VAL A 446 -3.69 -30.08 -9.90
C VAL A 446 -2.83 -31.30 -10.23
N ASP A 447 -3.42 -32.36 -10.82
CA ASP A 447 -2.73 -33.55 -11.26
C ASP A 447 -2.58 -33.65 -12.80
N ASP A 448 -2.97 -32.62 -13.52
CA ASP A 448 -2.85 -32.57 -14.96
C ASP A 448 -1.46 -32.03 -15.38
N GLU A 449 -0.55 -32.92 -15.79
CA GLU A 449 0.83 -32.56 -16.17
C GLU A 449 0.89 -31.49 -17.27
N LYS A 450 -0.04 -31.52 -18.22
CA LYS A 450 -0.07 -30.54 -19.31
C LYS A 450 -0.35 -29.14 -18.77
N VAL A 451 -1.35 -29.04 -17.88
CA VAL A 451 -1.71 -27.78 -17.23
C VAL A 451 -0.55 -27.27 -16.38
N LEU A 452 0.08 -28.14 -15.60
CA LEU A 452 1.21 -27.78 -14.75
C LEU A 452 2.42 -27.30 -15.54
N ASN A 453 2.76 -27.96 -16.64
CA ASN A 453 3.84 -27.54 -17.53
C ASN A 453 3.55 -26.18 -18.19
N GLU A 454 2.32 -25.95 -18.64
CA GLU A 454 1.92 -24.67 -19.21
C GLU A 454 1.98 -23.54 -18.18
N LEU A 455 1.60 -23.81 -16.95
CA LEU A 455 1.74 -22.85 -15.84
C LEU A 455 3.21 -22.47 -15.59
N LEU A 456 4.12 -23.45 -15.63
CA LEU A 456 5.57 -23.20 -15.50
C LEU A 456 6.11 -22.36 -16.68
N GLU A 457 5.65 -22.59 -17.90
CA GLU A 457 6.05 -21.79 -19.08
C GLU A 457 5.54 -20.34 -18.96
N ILE A 458 4.30 -20.13 -18.51
CA ILE A 458 3.76 -18.78 -18.25
C ILE A 458 4.62 -18.03 -17.22
N LYS A 459 5.02 -18.70 -16.14
CA LYS A 459 5.93 -18.12 -15.14
C LYS A 459 7.29 -17.77 -15.76
N LYS A 460 7.85 -18.63 -16.56
CA LYS A 460 9.11 -18.39 -17.25
C LYS A 460 9.03 -17.18 -18.19
N ASP A 461 7.97 -17.06 -18.95
CA ASP A 461 7.74 -15.90 -19.82
C ASP A 461 7.65 -14.59 -19.03
N ALA A 462 6.99 -14.60 -17.89
CA ALA A 462 6.92 -13.45 -16.98
C ALA A 462 8.31 -13.07 -16.43
N LYS A 463 9.17 -14.05 -16.16
CA LYS A 463 10.56 -13.83 -15.71
C LYS A 463 11.41 -13.24 -16.82
N ILE A 464 11.23 -13.69 -18.07
CA ILE A 464 11.89 -13.13 -19.27
C ILE A 464 11.44 -11.67 -19.48
N GLU A 465 10.14 -11.39 -19.36
CA GLU A 465 9.60 -10.04 -19.48
C GLU A 465 10.18 -9.10 -18.44
N LEU A 466 10.27 -9.53 -17.17
CA LEU A 466 10.90 -8.77 -16.12
C LEU A 466 12.39 -8.53 -16.40
N SER A 467 13.10 -9.53 -16.86
CA SER A 467 14.53 -9.42 -17.23
C SER A 467 14.73 -8.35 -18.30
N ASN A 468 13.95 -8.38 -19.36
CA ASN A 468 14.01 -7.37 -20.41
C ASN A 468 13.69 -5.97 -19.89
N TYR A 469 12.63 -5.84 -19.09
CA TYR A 469 12.22 -4.57 -18.51
C TYR A 469 13.30 -3.95 -17.62
N LEU A 470 13.93 -4.72 -16.72
CA LEU A 470 14.98 -4.23 -15.85
C LEU A 470 16.29 -3.95 -16.58
N SER A 471 16.61 -4.73 -17.63
CA SER A 471 17.76 -4.45 -18.52
C SER A 471 17.59 -3.10 -19.22
N GLU A 472 16.43 -2.85 -19.82
CA GLU A 472 16.14 -1.62 -20.56
C GLU A 472 16.03 -0.38 -19.64
N THR A 473 15.41 -0.51 -18.47
CA THR A 473 15.10 0.64 -17.61
C THR A 473 16.17 0.92 -16.56
N GLN A 474 16.91 -0.09 -16.11
CA GLN A 474 17.88 0.04 -15.01
C GLN A 474 19.23 -0.61 -15.30
N GLY A 475 19.43 -1.19 -16.47
CA GLY A 475 20.68 -1.86 -16.83
C GLY A 475 20.98 -3.12 -15.99
N ILE A 476 19.93 -3.78 -15.48
CA ILE A 476 20.04 -4.97 -14.64
C ILE A 476 19.77 -6.22 -15.47
N GLU A 477 20.75 -7.12 -15.52
CA GLU A 477 20.62 -8.41 -16.23
C GLU A 477 20.19 -9.49 -15.24
N LEU A 478 19.16 -10.25 -15.58
CA LEU A 478 18.66 -11.38 -14.79
C LEU A 478 18.79 -12.68 -15.58
N ASP A 479 19.00 -13.79 -14.86
CA ASP A 479 18.91 -15.15 -15.40
C ASP A 479 17.53 -15.73 -15.08
N GLU A 480 16.68 -15.87 -16.09
CA GLU A 480 15.32 -16.40 -15.94
C GLU A 480 15.28 -17.88 -15.49
N ASN A 481 16.38 -18.59 -15.56
CA ASN A 481 16.48 -19.96 -15.05
C ASN A 481 16.82 -20.00 -13.55
N SER A 482 17.22 -18.89 -12.95
CA SER A 482 17.41 -18.78 -11.51
C SER A 482 16.08 -18.73 -10.76
N ILE A 483 16.11 -19.00 -9.46
CA ILE A 483 14.94 -18.85 -8.59
C ILE A 483 14.78 -17.36 -8.26
N PHE A 484 13.62 -16.77 -8.55
CA PHE A 484 13.32 -15.38 -8.21
C PHE A 484 12.67 -15.32 -6.83
N ASP A 485 13.46 -14.91 -5.85
CA ASP A 485 13.06 -14.64 -4.47
C ASP A 485 12.85 -13.14 -4.32
N ILE A 486 11.63 -12.69 -4.07
CA ILE A 486 11.26 -11.27 -4.16
C ILE A 486 10.70 -10.76 -2.85
N GLN A 487 11.27 -9.65 -2.36
CA GLN A 487 10.77 -8.87 -1.22
C GLN A 487 10.61 -7.42 -1.64
N ILE A 488 9.37 -7.02 -1.95
CA ILE A 488 9.04 -5.67 -2.41
C ILE A 488 7.96 -5.07 -1.51
N LYS A 489 8.36 -4.11 -0.72
CA LYS A 489 7.52 -3.40 0.25
C LYS A 489 8.28 -2.21 0.83
N ARG A 490 7.56 -1.26 1.45
CA ARG A 490 8.22 -0.16 2.17
C ARG A 490 9.24 -0.72 3.17
N LEU A 491 10.39 -0.07 3.28
CA LEU A 491 11.38 -0.51 4.24
C LEU A 491 11.00 -0.10 5.65
N HIS A 492 10.88 -1.10 6.51
CA HIS A 492 10.70 -0.94 7.95
C HIS A 492 11.32 -2.14 8.68
N GLU A 493 11.91 -1.91 9.85
CA GLU A 493 12.56 -2.96 10.62
C GLU A 493 11.62 -4.13 10.95
N TYR A 494 10.32 -3.89 11.19
CA TYR A 494 9.37 -4.98 11.49
C TYR A 494 9.09 -5.88 10.27
N LYS A 495 9.28 -5.38 9.05
CA LYS A 495 9.16 -6.17 7.81
C LYS A 495 10.39 -7.04 7.57
N ARG A 496 11.43 -6.78 8.29
CA ARG A 496 12.66 -7.57 8.44
C ARG A 496 13.43 -7.80 7.15
N GLN A 497 13.51 -6.78 6.27
CA GLN A 497 14.45 -6.84 5.14
C GLN A 497 15.89 -7.10 5.60
N GLN A 498 16.27 -6.64 6.79
CA GLN A 498 17.56 -6.97 7.41
C GLN A 498 17.75 -8.48 7.60
N MET A 499 16.71 -9.23 7.92
CA MET A 499 16.81 -10.69 8.04
C MET A 499 17.07 -11.35 6.68
N ASN A 500 16.45 -10.86 5.63
CA ASN A 500 16.70 -11.36 4.27
C ASN A 500 18.14 -11.05 3.82
N VAL A 501 18.64 -9.85 4.08
CA VAL A 501 20.04 -9.53 3.71
C VAL A 501 21.05 -10.29 4.56
N LEU A 502 20.73 -10.63 5.81
CA LEU A 502 21.54 -11.56 6.61
C LEU A 502 21.57 -12.96 6.01
N TYR A 503 20.45 -13.44 5.48
CA TYR A 503 20.43 -14.67 4.69
C TYR A 503 21.34 -14.60 3.47
N VAL A 504 21.31 -13.49 2.74
CA VAL A 504 22.20 -13.26 1.58
C VAL A 504 23.66 -13.34 2.00
N ILE A 505 24.03 -12.72 3.11
CA ILE A 505 25.39 -12.77 3.66
C ILE A 505 25.76 -14.24 3.99
N HIS A 506 24.88 -14.93 4.69
CA HIS A 506 25.09 -16.36 5.03
C HIS A 506 25.31 -17.21 3.76
N LYS A 507 24.49 -17.02 2.75
CA LYS A 507 24.62 -17.76 1.48
C LYS A 507 25.91 -17.39 0.73
N TYR A 508 26.31 -16.12 0.75
CA TYR A 508 27.58 -15.67 0.20
C TYR A 508 28.76 -16.40 0.86
N LEU A 509 28.77 -16.49 2.20
CA LEU A 509 29.82 -17.17 2.95
C LEU A 509 29.81 -18.69 2.67
N GLU A 510 28.65 -19.32 2.58
CA GLU A 510 28.55 -20.74 2.22
C GLU A 510 29.12 -21.04 0.82
N ILE A 511 28.83 -20.18 -0.16
CA ILE A 511 29.35 -20.34 -1.53
C ILE A 511 30.89 -20.16 -1.54
N LYS A 512 31.41 -19.20 -0.79
CA LYS A 512 32.86 -19.01 -0.63
C LYS A 512 33.53 -20.25 0.00
N ASP A 513 32.82 -20.94 0.89
CA ASP A 513 33.27 -22.22 1.47
C ASP A 513 33.05 -23.45 0.56
N GLY A 514 32.58 -23.22 -0.68
CA GLY A 514 32.36 -24.29 -1.67
C GLY A 514 30.98 -24.95 -1.62
N LYS A 515 30.07 -24.51 -0.76
CA LYS A 515 28.68 -25.01 -0.69
C LYS A 515 27.81 -24.26 -1.68
N LYS A 516 27.67 -24.85 -2.87
CA LYS A 516 26.92 -24.18 -3.98
C LYS A 516 25.47 -24.65 -4.00
N PRO A 517 24.50 -23.75 -4.25
CA PRO A 517 23.11 -24.15 -4.44
C PRO A 517 22.96 -24.98 -5.73
N ALA A 518 21.96 -25.86 -5.77
CA ALA A 518 21.66 -26.69 -6.93
C ALA A 518 21.24 -25.85 -8.16
N ARG A 519 20.64 -24.69 -7.94
CA ARG A 519 20.20 -23.74 -8.95
C ARG A 519 20.60 -22.33 -8.54
N PRO A 520 20.96 -21.45 -9.49
CA PRO A 520 21.22 -20.04 -9.17
C PRO A 520 20.00 -19.38 -8.53
N ILE A 521 20.28 -18.49 -7.59
CA ILE A 521 19.28 -17.74 -6.82
C ILE A 521 19.42 -16.26 -7.14
N THR A 522 18.32 -15.60 -7.46
CA THR A 522 18.24 -14.15 -7.61
C THR A 522 17.35 -13.59 -6.52
N VAL A 523 17.94 -12.86 -5.59
CA VAL A 523 17.22 -12.18 -4.51
C VAL A 523 16.94 -10.75 -4.93
N ILE A 524 15.66 -10.40 -5.07
CA ILE A 524 15.21 -9.11 -5.58
C ILE A 524 14.54 -8.34 -4.44
N PHE A 525 15.12 -7.16 -4.14
CA PHE A 525 14.54 -6.20 -3.21
C PHE A 525 13.96 -5.01 -3.96
N GLY A 526 12.88 -4.46 -3.43
CA GLY A 526 12.36 -3.15 -3.80
C GLY A 526 11.79 -2.50 -2.55
N ALA A 527 12.36 -1.35 -2.16
CA ALA A 527 11.97 -0.70 -0.92
C ALA A 527 12.37 0.77 -0.91
N LYS A 528 11.52 1.61 -0.34
CA LYS A 528 11.83 3.00 -0.01
C LYS A 528 11.84 3.16 1.51
N ALA A 529 12.89 3.80 2.03
CA ALA A 529 12.96 4.19 3.44
C ALA A 529 12.46 5.62 3.61
N ALA A 530 11.70 5.89 4.68
CA ALA A 530 11.37 7.26 5.04
C ALA A 530 12.65 8.09 5.23
N PRO A 531 12.70 9.35 4.74
CA PRO A 531 13.94 10.15 4.76
C PRO A 531 14.59 10.31 6.14
N ALA A 532 13.78 10.43 7.19
CA ALA A 532 14.25 10.57 8.58
C ALA A 532 14.52 9.23 9.29
N TYR A 533 14.21 8.10 8.68
CA TYR A 533 14.36 6.78 9.30
C TYR A 533 15.77 6.23 9.06
N VAL A 534 16.69 6.58 9.94
CA VAL A 534 18.13 6.34 9.78
C VAL A 534 18.45 4.84 9.64
N ILE A 535 17.96 3.99 10.55
CA ILE A 535 18.22 2.53 10.50
C ILE A 535 17.66 1.90 9.22
N ALA A 536 16.50 2.35 8.75
CA ALA A 536 15.95 1.88 7.48
C ALA A 536 16.87 2.22 6.30
N LYS A 537 17.45 3.41 6.29
CA LYS A 537 18.46 3.80 5.30
C LYS A 537 19.74 2.98 5.42
N ASP A 538 20.15 2.62 6.62
CA ASP A 538 21.29 1.74 6.85
C ASP A 538 21.06 0.33 6.29
N ILE A 539 19.83 -0.18 6.41
CA ILE A 539 19.44 -1.47 5.83
C ILE A 539 19.50 -1.41 4.29
N ILE A 540 19.00 -0.34 3.68
CA ILE A 540 19.12 -0.14 2.23
C ILE A 540 20.60 -0.09 1.82
N HIS A 541 21.42 0.61 2.58
CA HIS A 541 22.87 0.68 2.34
C HIS A 541 23.52 -0.70 2.35
N LEU A 542 23.20 -1.53 3.34
CA LEU A 542 23.70 -2.91 3.41
C LEU A 542 23.25 -3.74 2.19
N ILE A 543 21.99 -3.63 1.79
CA ILE A 543 21.48 -4.33 0.60
C ILE A 543 22.26 -3.92 -0.65
N LEU A 544 22.50 -2.62 -0.83
CA LEU A 544 23.25 -2.10 -1.97
C LEU A 544 24.72 -2.52 -1.95
N CYS A 545 25.35 -2.55 -0.77
CA CYS A 545 26.72 -3.05 -0.60
C CYS A 545 26.78 -4.55 -0.95
N MET A 546 25.83 -5.34 -0.49
CA MET A 546 25.76 -6.77 -0.83
C MET A 546 25.50 -6.99 -2.32
N GLN A 547 24.69 -6.15 -2.96
CA GLN A 547 24.51 -6.17 -4.42
C GLN A 547 25.82 -5.97 -5.14
N GLU A 548 26.61 -4.97 -4.75
CA GLU A 548 27.92 -4.71 -5.34
C GLU A 548 28.89 -5.87 -5.11
N LEU A 549 29.01 -6.33 -3.87
CA LEU A 549 29.93 -7.40 -3.51
C LEU A 549 29.61 -8.71 -4.21
N VAL A 550 28.37 -9.20 -4.12
CA VAL A 550 27.95 -10.49 -4.65
C VAL A 550 28.04 -10.52 -6.18
N ASN A 551 27.53 -9.48 -6.83
CA ASN A 551 27.43 -9.48 -8.29
C ASN A 551 28.79 -9.30 -8.98
N ASN A 552 29.79 -8.78 -8.27
CA ASN A 552 31.17 -8.60 -8.77
C ASN A 552 32.13 -9.70 -8.31
N ASP A 553 31.71 -10.63 -7.47
CA ASP A 553 32.54 -11.76 -7.06
C ASP A 553 32.39 -12.92 -8.03
N PRO A 554 33.43 -13.27 -8.83
CA PRO A 554 33.34 -14.32 -9.83
C PRO A 554 33.14 -15.74 -9.26
N GLU A 555 33.46 -15.95 -7.99
CA GLU A 555 33.22 -17.23 -7.31
C GLU A 555 31.76 -17.39 -6.87
N VAL A 556 31.04 -16.29 -6.69
CA VAL A 556 29.67 -16.25 -6.12
C VAL A 556 28.62 -15.88 -7.17
N SER A 557 28.89 -14.94 -8.05
CA SER A 557 27.92 -14.41 -9.01
C SER A 557 27.29 -15.46 -9.93
N PRO A 558 27.91 -16.60 -10.28
CA PRO A 558 27.23 -17.66 -11.04
C PRO A 558 26.10 -18.35 -10.25
N TYR A 559 26.08 -18.24 -8.94
CA TYR A 559 25.16 -18.98 -8.05
C TYR A 559 24.20 -18.08 -7.28
N LEU A 560 24.57 -16.82 -7.06
CA LEU A 560 23.78 -15.87 -6.28
C LEU A 560 23.87 -14.50 -6.92
N LYS A 561 22.72 -13.86 -7.08
CA LYS A 561 22.60 -12.48 -7.52
C LYS A 561 21.71 -11.71 -6.57
N VAL A 562 22.08 -10.47 -6.26
CA VAL A 562 21.30 -9.55 -5.45
C VAL A 562 20.90 -8.37 -6.32
N VAL A 563 19.64 -8.02 -6.29
CA VAL A 563 19.09 -6.90 -7.07
C VAL A 563 18.29 -6.00 -6.14
N MET A 564 18.65 -4.72 -6.10
CA MET A 564 17.84 -3.67 -5.49
C MET A 564 17.19 -2.86 -6.60
N VAL A 565 15.89 -3.05 -6.81
CA VAL A 565 15.13 -2.30 -7.83
C VAL A 565 14.97 -0.85 -7.34
N LYS A 566 15.42 0.08 -8.18
CA LYS A 566 15.36 1.51 -7.86
C LYS A 566 13.93 2.04 -8.01
N ASN A 567 13.54 2.89 -7.09
CA ASN A 567 12.26 3.60 -7.12
C ASN A 567 11.05 2.68 -7.29
N TYR A 568 10.94 1.68 -6.43
CA TYR A 568 9.81 0.75 -6.41
C TYR A 568 8.48 1.51 -6.37
N ASN A 569 7.55 1.13 -7.24
CA ASN A 569 6.22 1.72 -7.39
C ASN A 569 5.24 0.68 -7.95
N VAL A 570 3.98 1.08 -8.22
CA VAL A 570 2.96 0.15 -8.76
C VAL A 570 3.36 -0.40 -10.13
N THR A 571 3.90 0.43 -11.00
CA THR A 571 4.34 0.00 -12.35
C THR A 571 5.37 -1.13 -12.28
N LYS A 572 6.35 -1.01 -11.38
CA LYS A 572 7.37 -2.05 -11.17
C LYS A 572 6.78 -3.28 -10.48
N ALA A 573 5.86 -3.09 -9.54
CA ALA A 573 5.14 -4.19 -8.90
C ALA A 573 4.39 -5.05 -9.92
N GLU A 574 3.77 -4.44 -10.91
CA GLU A 574 3.04 -5.13 -11.98
C GLU A 574 3.95 -6.02 -12.86
N LYS A 575 5.25 -5.74 -12.90
CA LYS A 575 6.25 -6.57 -13.58
C LYS A 575 6.88 -7.61 -12.65
N LEU A 576 7.13 -7.24 -11.40
CA LEU A 576 7.80 -8.09 -10.41
C LEU A 576 6.90 -9.22 -9.91
N ILE A 577 5.63 -8.95 -9.65
CA ILE A 577 4.69 -9.91 -9.07
C ILE A 577 4.45 -11.13 -9.96
N PRO A 578 4.16 -10.99 -11.26
CA PRO A 578 4.00 -12.14 -12.14
C PRO A 578 5.24 -13.03 -12.25
N ALA A 579 6.43 -12.44 -12.12
CA ALA A 579 7.72 -13.13 -12.27
C ALA A 579 8.21 -13.82 -10.99
N CYS A 580 7.54 -13.66 -9.88
CA CYS A 580 8.00 -14.15 -8.58
C CYS A 580 7.82 -15.66 -8.42
N ASP A 581 8.86 -16.34 -7.97
CA ASP A 581 8.81 -17.73 -7.54
C ASP A 581 8.50 -17.85 -6.03
N ILE A 582 9.25 -17.11 -5.20
CA ILE A 582 9.11 -17.12 -3.75
C ILE A 582 8.80 -15.71 -3.25
N SER A 583 7.65 -15.57 -2.62
CA SER A 583 7.14 -14.33 -2.03
C SER A 583 7.59 -14.20 -0.57
N GLU A 584 8.45 -13.25 -0.28
CA GLU A 584 8.98 -12.98 1.05
C GLU A 584 8.00 -12.15 1.88
N GLN A 585 7.39 -12.79 2.90
CA GLN A 585 6.41 -12.19 3.80
C GLN A 585 6.81 -12.46 5.26
N ILE A 586 7.97 -11.91 5.64
CA ILE A 586 8.73 -12.31 6.82
C ILE A 586 8.68 -11.32 7.99
N SER A 587 7.63 -10.51 8.08
CA SER A 587 7.43 -9.59 9.21
C SER A 587 7.45 -10.33 10.55
N LEU A 588 7.83 -9.63 11.61
CA LEU A 588 7.72 -10.19 12.95
C LEU A 588 6.23 -10.43 13.27
N ALA A 589 5.88 -11.63 13.66
CA ALA A 589 4.50 -11.98 14.00
C ALA A 589 3.93 -10.98 15.03
N SER A 590 2.72 -10.55 14.85
CA SER A 590 2.01 -9.48 15.57
C SER A 590 2.28 -8.04 15.11
N LYS A 591 3.04 -7.81 14.06
CA LYS A 591 3.43 -6.44 13.65
C LYS A 591 2.77 -5.97 12.34
N GLU A 592 2.62 -6.83 11.35
CA GLU A 592 1.89 -6.49 10.12
C GLU A 592 0.39 -6.65 10.37
N ALA A 593 -0.38 -5.60 10.15
CA ALA A 593 -1.84 -5.67 10.34
C ALA A 593 -2.49 -6.65 9.35
N SER A 594 -2.15 -6.58 8.10
CA SER A 594 -2.64 -7.49 7.07
C SER A 594 -1.55 -7.83 6.05
N GLY A 595 -1.03 -6.83 5.37
CA GLY A 595 -0.36 -6.97 4.09
C GLY A 595 -1.38 -7.11 2.97
N THR A 596 -0.99 -6.72 1.77
CA THR A 596 -1.74 -6.94 0.52
C THR A 596 -0.83 -7.47 -0.58
N GLY A 597 0.47 -7.22 -0.50
CA GLY A 597 1.47 -7.81 -1.39
C GLY A 597 1.41 -9.34 -1.38
N ASN A 598 1.29 -9.93 -0.20
CA ASN A 598 1.11 -11.37 -0.02
C ASN A 598 -0.04 -11.95 -0.85
N MET A 599 -1.17 -11.25 -0.93
CA MET A 599 -2.34 -11.66 -1.72
C MET A 599 -2.09 -11.57 -3.23
N LYS A 600 -1.39 -10.53 -3.68
CA LYS A 600 -1.03 -10.32 -5.09
C LYS A 600 -0.11 -11.43 -5.60
N PHE A 601 0.89 -11.79 -4.81
CA PHE A 601 1.80 -12.88 -5.09
C PHE A 601 1.09 -14.24 -5.15
N MET A 602 0.22 -14.52 -4.18
CA MET A 602 -0.59 -15.74 -4.15
C MET A 602 -1.44 -15.88 -5.43
N LEU A 603 -2.12 -14.82 -5.82
CA LEU A 603 -2.96 -14.78 -7.03
C LEU A 603 -2.15 -15.05 -8.30
N ASN A 604 -0.88 -14.67 -8.33
CA ASN A 604 0.01 -14.84 -9.47
C ASN A 604 0.88 -16.11 -9.40
N GLY A 605 0.57 -17.01 -8.48
CA GLY A 605 1.23 -18.32 -8.38
C GLY A 605 2.58 -18.33 -7.71
N ALA A 606 2.97 -17.26 -7.01
CA ALA A 606 4.16 -17.31 -6.16
C ALA A 606 3.86 -18.11 -4.88
N VAL A 607 4.88 -18.80 -4.39
CA VAL A 607 4.78 -19.55 -3.13
C VAL A 607 5.26 -18.67 -1.99
N THR A 608 4.45 -18.54 -0.94
CA THR A 608 4.77 -17.69 0.21
C THR A 608 5.82 -18.35 1.10
N LEU A 609 6.88 -17.61 1.41
CA LEU A 609 7.79 -17.85 2.52
C LEU A 609 7.55 -16.76 3.56
N GLY A 610 7.01 -17.13 4.71
CA GLY A 610 6.58 -16.13 5.65
C GLY A 610 6.34 -16.62 7.07
N THR A 611 5.97 -15.65 7.90
CA THR A 611 5.56 -15.87 9.29
C THR A 611 4.03 -15.90 9.38
N LEU A 612 3.50 -16.45 10.47
CA LEU A 612 2.06 -16.37 10.77
C LEU A 612 1.71 -15.00 11.35
N ASP A 613 1.70 -14.00 10.46
CA ASP A 613 1.44 -12.60 10.74
C ASP A 613 0.45 -12.02 9.74
N GLY A 614 -0.41 -11.12 10.20
CA GLY A 614 -1.40 -10.48 9.34
C GLY A 614 -2.23 -11.48 8.54
N ALA A 615 -2.46 -11.16 7.28
CA ALA A 615 -3.21 -12.02 6.37
C ALA A 615 -2.45 -13.29 5.93
N ASN A 616 -1.16 -13.44 6.27
CA ASN A 616 -0.44 -14.69 6.00
C ASN A 616 -1.13 -15.89 6.69
N VAL A 617 -1.77 -15.67 7.83
CA VAL A 617 -2.55 -16.70 8.54
C VAL A 617 -3.66 -17.22 7.64
N GLU A 618 -4.44 -16.33 7.05
CA GLU A 618 -5.56 -16.69 6.17
C GLU A 618 -5.07 -17.26 4.83
N ILE A 619 -3.97 -16.74 4.28
CA ILE A 619 -3.32 -17.29 3.08
C ILE A 619 -2.93 -18.75 3.31
N SER A 620 -2.27 -19.04 4.43
CA SER A 620 -1.87 -20.41 4.80
C SER A 620 -3.07 -21.34 4.99
N GLN A 621 -4.15 -20.83 5.57
CA GLN A 621 -5.39 -21.60 5.73
C GLN A 621 -6.05 -21.94 4.38
N PHE A 622 -6.13 -20.98 3.47
CA PHE A 622 -6.78 -21.18 2.17
C PHE A 622 -5.91 -21.97 1.18
N ALA A 623 -4.62 -21.70 1.12
CA ALA A 623 -3.70 -22.40 0.21
C ALA A 623 -3.39 -23.83 0.66
N GLY A 624 -3.43 -24.09 1.98
CA GLY A 624 -2.91 -25.30 2.59
C GLY A 624 -1.46 -25.12 3.04
N LYS A 625 -1.15 -25.58 4.26
CA LYS A 625 0.18 -25.42 4.87
C LYS A 625 1.30 -26.09 4.05
N GLU A 626 0.99 -27.16 3.35
CA GLU A 626 1.90 -27.88 2.45
C GLU A 626 2.28 -27.08 1.20
N ASN A 627 1.53 -26.04 0.89
CA ASN A 627 1.75 -25.18 -0.28
C ASN A 627 2.44 -23.87 0.05
N GLU A 628 2.90 -23.72 1.29
CA GLU A 628 3.57 -22.54 1.83
C GLU A 628 4.80 -22.97 2.64
N TYR A 629 5.68 -22.01 2.93
CA TYR A 629 6.84 -22.19 3.80
C TYR A 629 6.73 -21.24 4.98
N ILE A 630 6.32 -21.77 6.12
CA ILE A 630 6.07 -20.99 7.35
C ILE A 630 7.17 -21.24 8.35
N PHE A 631 7.65 -20.15 8.96
CA PHE A 631 8.68 -20.18 10.00
C PHE A 631 8.41 -19.11 11.07
N GLY A 632 9.22 -19.14 12.11
CA GLY A 632 9.27 -18.10 13.13
C GLY A 632 8.29 -18.31 14.27
N LYS A 633 8.46 -17.51 15.31
CA LYS A 633 7.60 -17.54 16.49
C LYS A 633 6.23 -16.97 16.14
N THR A 634 5.21 -17.49 16.82
CA THR A 634 3.83 -17.04 16.67
C THR A 634 3.58 -15.71 17.41
N ALA A 635 2.47 -15.05 17.09
CA ALA A 635 2.14 -13.72 17.65
C ALA A 635 2.09 -13.74 19.18
N ASP A 636 1.51 -14.76 19.79
CA ASP A 636 1.41 -14.91 21.23
C ASP A 636 2.78 -14.99 21.91
N VAL A 637 3.73 -15.73 21.33
CA VAL A 637 5.11 -15.83 21.84
C VAL A 637 5.81 -14.47 21.75
N VAL A 638 5.68 -13.78 20.64
CA VAL A 638 6.29 -12.45 20.44
C VAL A 638 5.70 -11.41 21.40
N ILE A 639 4.39 -11.40 21.57
CA ILE A 639 3.69 -10.49 22.50
C ILE A 639 4.17 -10.78 23.93
N GLU A 640 4.34 -12.04 24.31
CA GLU A 640 4.85 -12.42 25.63
C GLU A 640 6.30 -11.94 25.85
N HIS A 641 7.17 -12.04 24.85
CA HIS A 641 8.54 -11.51 24.93
C HIS A 641 8.54 -9.99 25.17
N TYR A 642 7.68 -9.23 24.48
CA TYR A 642 7.56 -7.79 24.72
C TYR A 642 7.02 -7.49 26.12
N ALA A 643 6.02 -8.22 26.57
CA ALA A 643 5.43 -8.03 27.91
C ALA A 643 6.44 -8.30 29.03
N LYS A 644 7.27 -9.33 28.87
CA LYS A 644 8.32 -9.69 29.84
C LYS A 644 9.62 -8.91 29.67
N ALA A 645 9.79 -8.23 28.52
CA ALA A 645 11.04 -7.56 28.13
C ALA A 645 12.28 -8.48 28.27
N ASP A 646 12.15 -9.75 27.88
CA ASP A 646 13.14 -10.80 28.12
C ASP A 646 13.96 -11.17 26.88
N TYR A 647 13.73 -10.54 25.74
CA TYR A 647 14.51 -10.76 24.54
C TYR A 647 15.84 -10.01 24.60
N VAL A 648 16.95 -10.75 24.46
CA VAL A 648 18.31 -10.20 24.41
C VAL A 648 18.99 -10.73 23.16
N SER A 649 19.18 -9.89 22.15
CA SER A 649 19.76 -10.29 20.86
C SER A 649 21.17 -10.85 20.99
N MET A 650 21.97 -10.33 21.91
CA MET A 650 23.34 -10.79 22.17
C MET A 650 23.40 -12.28 22.54
N ASP A 651 22.37 -12.81 23.23
CA ASP A 651 22.31 -14.22 23.61
C ASP A 651 22.25 -15.13 22.37
N TYR A 652 21.55 -14.71 21.32
CA TYR A 652 21.44 -15.45 20.07
C TYR A 652 22.71 -15.33 19.24
N TYR A 653 23.31 -14.15 19.23
CA TYR A 653 24.60 -13.92 18.58
C TYR A 653 25.71 -14.75 19.16
N GLU A 654 25.84 -14.82 20.48
CA GLU A 654 26.90 -15.57 21.17
C GLU A 654 26.74 -17.10 21.07
N LYS A 655 25.51 -17.58 20.95
CA LYS A 655 25.19 -19.03 20.92
C LYS A 655 25.27 -19.68 19.55
N SER A 656 25.29 -18.90 18.48
CA SER A 656 25.21 -19.40 17.11
C SER A 656 26.31 -18.83 16.23
N ASP A 657 27.21 -19.70 15.77
CA ASP A 657 28.25 -19.30 14.81
C ASP A 657 27.65 -18.80 13.50
N VAL A 658 26.54 -19.36 13.05
CA VAL A 658 25.85 -18.93 11.83
C VAL A 658 25.35 -17.48 11.96
N ILE A 659 24.71 -17.15 13.08
CA ILE A 659 24.25 -15.78 13.36
C ILE A 659 25.44 -14.84 13.51
N LYS A 660 26.44 -15.25 14.28
CA LYS A 660 27.64 -14.45 14.53
C LYS A 660 28.37 -14.11 13.25
N ASP A 661 28.64 -15.08 12.39
CA ASP A 661 29.35 -14.88 11.13
C ASP A 661 28.57 -13.93 10.19
N ALA A 662 27.25 -14.09 10.11
CA ALA A 662 26.42 -13.23 9.28
C ALA A 662 26.37 -11.78 9.80
N VAL A 663 26.21 -11.58 11.10
CA VAL A 663 26.16 -10.24 11.71
C VAL A 663 27.53 -9.56 11.66
N ASP A 664 28.60 -10.28 12.00
CA ASP A 664 29.97 -9.75 11.97
C ASP A 664 30.39 -9.33 10.55
N PHE A 665 29.88 -9.99 9.53
CA PHE A 665 30.19 -9.66 8.14
C PHE A 665 29.75 -8.25 7.75
N ILE A 666 28.75 -7.66 8.41
CA ILE A 666 28.30 -6.29 8.17
C ILE A 666 29.46 -5.29 8.32
N VAL A 667 30.36 -5.54 9.25
CA VAL A 667 31.54 -4.69 9.51
C VAL A 667 32.84 -5.36 9.07
N SER A 668 32.78 -6.29 8.13
CA SER A 668 33.95 -6.93 7.52
C SER A 668 34.76 -5.95 6.67
N ASP A 669 36.04 -6.26 6.45
CA ASP A 669 36.91 -5.47 5.58
C ASP A 669 36.34 -5.36 4.16
N GLU A 670 35.70 -6.43 3.66
CA GLU A 670 35.08 -6.49 2.34
C GLU A 670 33.95 -5.44 2.19
N LEU A 671 33.07 -5.35 3.18
CA LEU A 671 31.97 -4.38 3.14
C LEU A 671 32.40 -2.97 3.49
N LEU A 672 33.33 -2.80 4.43
CA LEU A 672 33.88 -1.49 4.76
C LEU A 672 34.66 -0.85 3.59
N ALA A 673 35.21 -1.67 2.69
CA ALA A 673 35.89 -1.20 1.49
C ALA A 673 34.97 -0.53 0.46
N ILE A 674 33.69 -0.88 0.45
CA ILE A 674 32.69 -0.40 -0.53
C ILE A 674 31.52 0.36 0.10
N GLY A 675 31.39 0.31 1.41
CA GLY A 675 30.32 0.93 2.17
C GLY A 675 30.80 2.08 3.05
N ASN A 676 29.82 2.74 3.65
CA ASN A 676 30.04 3.78 4.65
C ASN A 676 30.15 3.15 6.05
N GLU A 677 31.29 3.30 6.70
CA GLU A 677 31.58 2.70 8.01
C GLU A 677 30.53 3.07 9.08
N GLU A 678 30.17 4.37 9.16
CA GLU A 678 29.19 4.83 10.15
C GLU A 678 27.83 4.15 10.01
N ASN A 679 27.32 4.02 8.77
CA ASN A 679 26.05 3.36 8.49
C ASN A 679 26.11 1.85 8.82
N LEU A 680 27.17 1.17 8.44
CA LEU A 680 27.33 -0.26 8.69
C LEU A 680 27.53 -0.57 10.17
N GLU A 681 28.35 0.19 10.87
CA GLU A 681 28.53 0.04 12.33
C GLU A 681 27.26 0.32 13.10
N ARG A 682 26.49 1.32 12.71
CA ARG A 682 25.21 1.64 13.36
C ARG A 682 24.22 0.49 13.24
N LEU A 683 24.08 -0.11 12.06
CA LEU A 683 23.23 -1.27 11.86
C LEU A 683 23.73 -2.49 12.65
N TYR A 684 25.05 -2.75 12.62
CA TYR A 684 25.67 -3.82 13.40
C TYR A 684 25.37 -3.68 14.89
N ASN A 685 25.56 -2.49 15.44
CA ASN A 685 25.31 -2.22 16.85
C ASN A 685 23.81 -2.31 17.21
N GLU A 686 22.94 -1.89 16.30
CA GLU A 686 21.48 -2.00 16.49
C GLU A 686 21.06 -3.47 16.61
N LEU A 687 21.58 -4.35 15.75
CA LEU A 687 21.28 -5.78 15.79
C LEU A 687 21.82 -6.45 17.06
N LEU A 688 23.00 -6.04 17.55
CA LEU A 688 23.58 -6.64 18.76
C LEU A 688 22.96 -6.14 20.06
N ASN A 689 22.59 -4.86 20.13
CA ASN A 689 22.22 -4.21 21.39
C ASN A 689 20.71 -4.03 21.57
N LYS A 690 19.97 -4.03 20.49
CA LYS A 690 18.52 -3.80 20.52
C LYS A 690 17.75 -4.89 19.78
N ASP A 691 17.93 -4.96 18.47
CA ASP A 691 17.17 -5.88 17.60
C ASP A 691 15.68 -5.89 17.97
N TRP A 692 15.06 -4.71 18.00
CA TRP A 692 13.71 -4.50 18.53
C TRP A 692 12.67 -5.41 17.90
N PHE A 693 12.89 -5.84 16.66
CA PHE A 693 11.98 -6.74 15.93
C PHE A 693 12.47 -8.18 15.86
N MET A 694 13.33 -8.59 16.83
CA MET A 694 13.71 -9.99 17.09
C MET A 694 14.21 -10.74 15.86
N THR A 695 15.00 -10.07 15.02
CA THR A 695 15.55 -10.64 13.80
C THR A 695 16.38 -11.90 14.10
N LEU A 696 17.25 -11.83 15.13
CA LEU A 696 18.12 -12.94 15.48
C LEU A 696 17.39 -14.13 16.12
N LEU A 697 16.22 -13.89 16.70
CA LEU A 697 15.37 -14.97 17.25
C LEU A 697 14.92 -15.94 16.16
N ASP A 698 14.55 -15.43 14.99
CA ASP A 698 13.98 -16.23 13.91
C ASP A 698 14.97 -16.57 12.78
N LEU A 699 16.19 -16.02 12.81
CA LEU A 699 17.13 -16.09 11.68
C LEU A 699 17.51 -17.51 11.29
N GLU A 700 17.86 -18.39 12.25
CA GLU A 700 18.27 -19.76 11.93
C GLU A 700 17.13 -20.58 11.33
N GLU A 701 15.93 -20.45 11.88
CA GLU A 701 14.74 -21.11 11.33
C GLU A 701 14.41 -20.59 9.92
N TYR A 702 14.54 -19.29 9.71
CA TYR A 702 14.39 -18.67 8.39
C TYR A 702 15.36 -19.26 7.37
N ILE A 703 16.64 -19.34 7.71
CA ILE A 703 17.68 -19.94 6.85
C ILE A 703 17.30 -21.38 6.48
N LYS A 704 16.93 -22.18 7.45
CA LYS A 704 16.56 -23.59 7.25
C LYS A 704 15.34 -23.73 6.34
N VAL A 705 14.30 -22.98 6.58
CA VAL A 705 13.04 -23.05 5.80
C VAL A 705 13.24 -22.52 4.39
N LYS A 706 14.01 -21.44 4.23
CA LYS A 706 14.32 -20.87 2.94
C LYS A 706 15.18 -21.80 2.08
N ASP A 707 16.19 -22.44 2.66
CA ASP A 707 16.99 -23.45 1.98
C ASP A 707 16.14 -24.65 1.53
N LYS A 708 15.17 -25.05 2.38
CA LYS A 708 14.21 -26.11 2.01
C LYS A 708 13.35 -25.68 0.81
N ALA A 709 12.87 -24.45 0.77
CA ALA A 709 12.09 -23.94 -0.36
C ALA A 709 12.91 -23.99 -1.67
N PHE A 710 14.17 -23.60 -1.63
CA PHE A 710 15.06 -23.67 -2.78
C PHE A 710 15.33 -25.12 -3.24
N ALA A 711 15.47 -26.05 -2.30
CA ALA A 711 15.62 -27.46 -2.62
C ALA A 711 14.35 -28.05 -3.24
N ASP A 712 13.19 -27.74 -2.68
CA ASP A 712 11.89 -28.23 -3.17
C ASP A 712 11.54 -27.67 -4.56
N TYR A 713 12.09 -26.50 -4.92
CA TYR A 713 11.92 -25.90 -6.24
C TYR A 713 12.40 -26.79 -7.38
N GLU A 714 13.38 -27.66 -7.14
CA GLU A 714 13.92 -28.57 -8.16
C GLU A 714 12.91 -29.64 -8.61
N ASP A 715 11.99 -30.05 -7.77
CA ASP A 715 10.84 -30.85 -8.20
C ASP A 715 9.79 -29.96 -8.85
N ARG A 716 9.95 -29.76 -10.18
CA ARG A 716 9.17 -28.80 -10.94
C ARG A 716 7.66 -29.10 -10.96
N MET A 717 7.29 -30.38 -10.95
CA MET A 717 5.88 -30.77 -10.93
C MET A 717 5.25 -30.51 -9.55
N SER A 718 5.92 -30.88 -8.50
CA SER A 718 5.46 -30.57 -7.13
C SER A 718 5.38 -29.07 -6.90
N TRP A 719 6.34 -28.31 -7.42
CA TRP A 719 6.32 -26.84 -7.32
C TRP A 719 5.13 -26.23 -8.09
N ALA A 720 4.88 -26.71 -9.31
CA ALA A 720 3.74 -26.27 -10.11
C ALA A 720 2.39 -26.55 -9.43
N LYS A 721 2.27 -27.69 -8.72
CA LYS A 721 1.09 -27.98 -7.90
C LYS A 721 0.90 -26.93 -6.79
N LYS A 722 1.96 -26.56 -6.08
CA LYS A 722 1.90 -25.48 -5.08
C LYS A 722 1.44 -24.16 -5.70
N MET A 723 1.97 -23.80 -6.87
CA MET A 723 1.56 -22.61 -7.61
C MET A 723 0.06 -22.63 -7.93
N LEU A 724 -0.43 -23.74 -8.44
CA LEU A 724 -1.83 -23.87 -8.84
C LEU A 724 -2.78 -23.84 -7.64
N HIS A 725 -2.41 -24.50 -6.54
CA HIS A 725 -3.18 -24.43 -5.28
C HIS A 725 -3.29 -23.00 -4.75
N ASN A 726 -2.21 -22.23 -4.81
CA ASN A 726 -2.23 -20.82 -4.42
C ASN A 726 -3.20 -20.01 -5.27
N ILE A 727 -3.13 -20.12 -6.60
CA ILE A 727 -4.03 -19.41 -7.51
C ILE A 727 -5.49 -19.82 -7.28
N ALA A 728 -5.75 -21.12 -7.21
CA ALA A 728 -7.10 -21.68 -7.03
C ALA A 728 -7.78 -21.19 -5.74
N ASN A 729 -7.00 -20.91 -4.71
CA ASN A 729 -7.51 -20.51 -3.39
C ASN A 729 -7.36 -19.02 -3.09
N ALA A 730 -7.01 -18.20 -4.07
CA ALA A 730 -6.84 -16.76 -3.91
C ALA A 730 -8.15 -15.97 -3.97
N GLY A 731 -9.27 -16.60 -4.32
CA GLY A 731 -10.55 -15.91 -4.53
C GLY A 731 -11.05 -15.11 -3.32
N PHE A 732 -10.85 -15.61 -2.11
CA PHE A 732 -11.18 -14.89 -0.88
C PHE A 732 -10.52 -13.51 -0.78
N PHE A 733 -9.34 -13.34 -1.35
CA PHE A 733 -8.57 -12.10 -1.29
C PHE A 733 -8.95 -11.08 -2.36
N SER A 734 -10.05 -11.27 -3.07
CA SER A 734 -10.64 -10.24 -3.91
C SER A 734 -11.15 -9.07 -3.09
N SER A 735 -10.81 -7.84 -3.48
CA SER A 735 -11.38 -6.65 -2.86
C SER A 735 -12.88 -6.51 -3.08
N ASP A 736 -13.44 -7.18 -4.09
CA ASP A 736 -14.90 -7.24 -4.29
C ASP A 736 -15.56 -7.91 -3.09
N ARG A 737 -15.05 -9.05 -2.60
CA ARG A 737 -15.50 -9.69 -1.38
C ARG A 737 -15.38 -8.75 -0.17
N THR A 738 -14.25 -8.08 -0.03
CA THR A 738 -14.03 -7.14 1.08
C THR A 738 -15.05 -6.02 1.08
N ILE A 739 -15.31 -5.41 -0.08
CA ILE A 739 -16.27 -4.30 -0.22
C ILE A 739 -17.70 -4.76 0.01
N GLU A 740 -18.08 -5.96 -0.46
CA GLU A 740 -19.39 -6.55 -0.16
C GLU A 740 -19.61 -6.70 1.34
N GLU A 741 -18.59 -7.14 2.08
CA GLU A 741 -18.66 -7.26 3.55
C GLU A 741 -18.75 -5.88 4.22
N TYR A 742 -17.97 -4.89 3.81
CA TYR A 742 -18.10 -3.51 4.30
C TYR A 742 -19.52 -2.97 4.05
N ASN A 743 -20.03 -3.18 2.84
CA ASN A 743 -21.37 -2.68 2.50
C ASN A 743 -22.46 -3.35 3.31
N LYS A 744 -22.40 -4.68 3.45
CA LYS A 744 -23.38 -5.45 4.21
C LYS A 744 -23.43 -5.05 5.68
N ASP A 745 -22.25 -4.91 6.30
CA ASP A 745 -22.15 -4.79 7.76
C ASP A 745 -22.06 -3.33 8.22
N ILE A 746 -21.48 -2.43 7.42
CA ILE A 746 -21.12 -1.07 7.85
C ILE A 746 -21.83 -0.01 7.03
N TRP A 747 -21.60 0.02 5.70
CA TRP A 747 -22.07 1.15 4.88
C TRP A 747 -23.55 1.08 4.51
N LYS A 748 -24.07 -0.09 4.24
CA LYS A 748 -25.49 -0.33 3.89
C LYS A 748 -25.97 0.60 2.77
N LEU A 749 -25.14 0.69 1.72
CA LEU A 749 -25.48 1.39 0.49
C LEU A 749 -26.52 0.57 -0.28
N SER A 750 -27.51 1.25 -0.83
CA SER A 750 -28.60 0.62 -1.59
C SER A 750 -28.27 0.53 -3.07
#